data_afe86d2ead4c8882ee70fe71ce6ad2b8
#
_entry.id   afe86d2ead4c8882ee70fe71ce6ad2b8
#
_cell.length_a   1.000
_cell.length_b   1.000
_cell.length_c   1.000
_cell.angle_alpha   90.00
_cell.angle_beta   90.00
_cell.angle_gamma   90.00
#
_symmetry.space_group_name_H-M   'P 1'
#
loop_
_entity.id
_entity.type
_entity.pdbx_description
1 polymer ?
#
loop_
_entity_poly.entity_id
_entity_poly.type
_entity_poly.pdbx_seq_one_letter_code
_entity_poly.pdbx_strand_id
1 'polypeptide(L)'
;LLSLTLSLSLFSMAVWDLSVNVEELGEEAPPLKISVTSDLHIGGVILKIVEKTEIKKDWSDHALWWEQKQQWLLKPAWTLDKCGIHADARLYLTPQHKPLRLVLPNLLTLRLRVCFSSPVFRTVIGICKLLNIRHPEELSLLRPVEEKKKKKQKGDEEEVYDITSAPLPTGSIIKLANGMPAFFAESPEMESVYKMLSVSQPAPPPETITKMYRPTSKVDKAQVNGRWLDSSRSLLQQGVKEGDKLILRFKYYSFHDLAPQFDAVRLTQLYEQAKWAILLEEIDCTEEEMMLFAALQYHIGKVSTTEQLVASCPAMDDLDSALQCLEVKMEAETSAEEMLSVKPNSYLHRPKKQTLKKYKQFWFTFKDTSISYYKSKEESCKEPIQQMNLKGCEVAPDVSVAAQKFCIRLLIPEPEGMNEVYLRCDNEQQYSKWMAASRLASKGKTLADASYSSEVQSIQSFLAMQKTTPGNKTVQSDESINTHSLVSPRYQKKYKPKQLTPRILEAHQNVAQLSLTEAILKFLQIWQALPDFGLSYFVVRFKGCRKDEVLGIANNRLIRIDLSVEDVVKTWRYNTMRQWNVNWDIKQVAIEFNGNVNIAFSCVTADCKIVHEYIGGYIFMSTRSREQNDTLNEELFHKLTGGHEAL
;
A
#
# COMPACT_ATOMS: atom_id res chain seq x y z
N LEU A 1 -13.71 -36.00 -73.73
CA LEU A 1 -13.56 -36.72 -72.47
C LEU A 1 -12.20 -36.37 -71.87
N LEU A 2 -12.17 -35.28 -71.11
CA LEU A 2 -11.01 -34.82 -70.36
C LEU A 2 -11.10 -35.41 -68.92
N SER A 3 -10.16 -36.29 -68.64
CA SER A 3 -9.91 -36.85 -67.32
C SER A 3 -9.14 -35.78 -66.50
N LEU A 4 -9.85 -35.16 -65.58
CA LEU A 4 -9.23 -34.33 -64.55
C LEU A 4 -8.79 -35.27 -63.43
N THR A 5 -7.53 -35.65 -63.43
CA THR A 5 -6.86 -36.24 -62.27
C THR A 5 -6.58 -35.16 -61.26
N LEU A 6 -7.43 -35.07 -60.24
CA LEU A 6 -7.15 -34.30 -59.02
C LEU A 6 -5.98 -34.94 -58.28
N SER A 7 -4.79 -34.38 -58.47
CA SER A 7 -3.62 -34.65 -57.62
C SER A 7 -3.90 -34.07 -56.23
N LEU A 8 -4.42 -34.87 -55.32
CA LEU A 8 -4.34 -34.57 -53.91
C LEU A 8 -2.87 -34.65 -53.48
N SER A 9 -2.21 -33.48 -53.54
CA SER A 9 -0.92 -33.33 -52.85
C SER A 9 -1.22 -33.47 -51.34
N LEU A 10 -0.96 -34.64 -50.82
CA LEU A 10 -0.76 -34.86 -49.39
C LEU A 10 0.39 -33.89 -49.00
N PHE A 11 0.08 -32.74 -48.44
CA PHE A 11 1.03 -31.96 -47.69
C PHE A 11 1.48 -32.83 -46.50
N SER A 12 2.58 -33.60 -46.70
CA SER A 12 3.29 -34.24 -45.59
C SER A 12 3.76 -33.09 -44.70
N MET A 13 3.05 -32.90 -43.58
CA MET A 13 3.48 -31.97 -42.56
C MET A 13 4.89 -32.35 -42.11
N ALA A 14 5.84 -31.43 -42.19
CA ALA A 14 7.20 -31.69 -41.77
C ALA A 14 7.21 -32.04 -40.28
N VAL A 15 7.75 -33.21 -39.97
CA VAL A 15 7.98 -33.68 -38.61
C VAL A 15 9.35 -33.23 -38.17
N TRP A 16 9.47 -32.66 -36.97
CA TRP A 16 10.77 -32.33 -36.38
C TRP A 16 10.81 -32.71 -34.90
N ASP A 17 12.02 -32.75 -34.35
CA ASP A 17 12.22 -33.03 -32.93
C ASP A 17 12.26 -31.72 -32.14
N LEU A 18 11.39 -31.62 -31.11
CA LEU A 18 11.33 -30.53 -30.16
C LEU A 18 12.08 -30.94 -28.88
N SER A 19 12.98 -30.10 -28.39
CA SER A 19 13.74 -30.34 -27.17
C SER A 19 13.02 -29.76 -25.96
N VAL A 20 12.68 -30.63 -24.98
CA VAL A 20 11.97 -30.22 -23.78
C VAL A 20 12.71 -30.73 -22.53
N ASN A 21 13.02 -29.81 -21.63
CA ASN A 21 13.49 -30.15 -20.29
C ASN A 21 12.27 -30.41 -19.38
N VAL A 22 12.34 -31.41 -18.57
CA VAL A 22 11.28 -31.77 -17.61
C VAL A 22 11.87 -31.67 -16.21
N GLU A 23 11.28 -30.80 -15.38
CA GLU A 23 11.81 -30.50 -14.05
C GLU A 23 11.92 -31.75 -13.16
N GLU A 24 10.97 -32.66 -13.28
CA GLU A 24 10.94 -33.93 -12.52
C GLU A 24 12.08 -34.91 -12.83
N LEU A 25 12.75 -34.74 -13.97
CA LEU A 25 13.89 -35.56 -14.31
C LEU A 25 15.20 -35.05 -13.71
N GLY A 26 15.16 -33.84 -13.09
CA GLY A 26 16.33 -33.20 -12.49
C GLY A 26 17.14 -32.35 -13.47
N GLU A 27 17.96 -31.46 -12.93
CA GLU A 27 18.73 -30.46 -13.71
C GLU A 27 19.82 -31.11 -14.60
N GLU A 28 20.32 -32.27 -14.23
CA GLU A 28 21.38 -32.98 -14.99
C GLU A 28 20.82 -33.90 -16.09
N ALA A 29 19.49 -34.07 -16.17
CA ALA A 29 18.88 -34.93 -17.17
C ALA A 29 18.96 -34.29 -18.56
N PRO A 30 19.26 -35.09 -19.61
CA PRO A 30 19.28 -34.57 -20.97
C PRO A 30 17.85 -34.18 -21.42
N PRO A 31 17.70 -33.15 -22.27
CA PRO A 31 16.40 -32.77 -22.80
C PRO A 31 15.72 -33.94 -23.53
N LEU A 32 14.42 -34.13 -23.29
CA LEU A 32 13.62 -35.08 -24.04
C LEU A 32 13.39 -34.55 -25.47
N LYS A 33 13.65 -35.40 -26.47
CA LYS A 33 13.30 -35.10 -27.87
C LYS A 33 11.92 -35.68 -28.17
N ILE A 34 11.00 -34.79 -28.53
CA ILE A 34 9.61 -35.15 -28.87
C ILE A 34 9.36 -34.85 -30.33
N SER A 35 9.02 -35.88 -31.12
CA SER A 35 8.66 -35.68 -32.53
C SER A 35 7.29 -35.03 -32.64
N VAL A 36 7.23 -33.90 -33.30
CA VAL A 36 6.06 -33.04 -33.41
C VAL A 36 5.83 -32.55 -34.83
N THR A 37 4.60 -32.10 -35.09
CA THR A 37 4.20 -31.43 -36.33
C THR A 37 3.67 -30.03 -36.00
N SER A 38 3.64 -29.13 -36.96
CA SER A 38 3.22 -27.72 -36.75
C SER A 38 1.78 -27.57 -36.24
N ASP A 39 0.91 -28.50 -36.58
CA ASP A 39 -0.51 -28.55 -36.19
C ASP A 39 -0.74 -29.18 -34.80
N LEU A 40 0.29 -29.80 -34.18
CA LEU A 40 0.16 -30.39 -32.86
C LEU A 40 -0.14 -29.31 -31.83
N HIS A 41 -1.16 -29.54 -31.02
CA HIS A 41 -1.58 -28.61 -29.97
C HIS A 41 -0.63 -28.70 -28.75
N ILE A 42 -0.50 -27.62 -28.01
CA ILE A 42 0.31 -27.56 -26.77
C ILE A 42 -0.07 -28.68 -25.80
N GLY A 43 -1.38 -28.94 -25.61
CA GLY A 43 -1.85 -30.06 -24.78
C GLY A 43 -1.36 -31.42 -25.28
N GLY A 44 -1.32 -31.64 -26.61
CA GLY A 44 -0.77 -32.85 -27.22
C GLY A 44 0.73 -33.02 -27.02
N VAL A 45 1.48 -31.91 -27.02
CA VAL A 45 2.92 -31.90 -26.68
C VAL A 45 3.12 -32.35 -25.23
N ILE A 46 2.35 -31.79 -24.29
CA ILE A 46 2.41 -32.17 -22.86
C ILE A 46 2.10 -33.68 -22.70
N LEU A 47 1.05 -34.19 -23.35
CA LEU A 47 0.72 -35.60 -23.29
C LEU A 47 1.89 -36.48 -23.77
N LYS A 48 2.49 -36.19 -24.92
CA LYS A 48 3.65 -36.92 -25.42
C LYS A 48 4.86 -36.87 -24.49
N ILE A 49 5.07 -35.75 -23.79
CA ILE A 49 6.12 -35.62 -22.79
C ILE A 49 5.83 -36.55 -21.60
N VAL A 50 4.61 -36.46 -21.06
CA VAL A 50 4.17 -37.27 -19.91
C VAL A 50 4.29 -38.76 -20.21
N GLU A 51 3.82 -39.21 -21.37
CA GLU A 51 3.96 -40.59 -21.80
C GLU A 51 5.43 -41.05 -21.87
N LYS A 52 6.31 -40.16 -22.36
CA LYS A 52 7.73 -40.46 -22.52
C LYS A 52 8.54 -40.45 -21.22
N THR A 53 8.07 -39.72 -20.21
CA THR A 53 8.73 -39.67 -18.89
C THR A 53 8.48 -40.93 -18.07
N GLU A 54 7.39 -41.70 -18.34
CA GLU A 54 6.93 -42.88 -17.59
C GLU A 54 6.71 -42.61 -16.08
N ILE A 55 6.70 -41.33 -15.64
CA ILE A 55 6.52 -40.95 -14.24
C ILE A 55 5.02 -40.92 -13.92
N LYS A 56 4.59 -41.70 -12.93
CA LYS A 56 3.22 -41.74 -12.44
C LYS A 56 3.00 -40.64 -11.40
N LYS A 57 2.47 -39.50 -11.81
CA LYS A 57 2.08 -38.38 -10.92
C LYS A 57 0.91 -37.62 -11.53
N ASP A 58 0.32 -36.71 -10.76
CA ASP A 58 -0.61 -35.73 -11.28
C ASP A 58 0.16 -34.61 -11.99
N TRP A 59 -0.09 -34.46 -13.28
CA TRP A 59 0.53 -33.45 -14.15
C TRP A 59 -0.37 -32.23 -14.40
N SER A 60 -1.53 -32.15 -13.74
CA SER A 60 -2.52 -31.10 -13.97
C SER A 60 -2.00 -29.69 -13.68
N ASP A 61 -1.02 -29.57 -12.77
CA ASP A 61 -0.37 -28.30 -12.43
C ASP A 61 0.79 -27.92 -13.35
N HIS A 62 1.15 -28.75 -14.35
CA HIS A 62 2.30 -28.51 -15.20
C HIS A 62 1.92 -27.73 -16.45
N ALA A 63 2.83 -26.85 -16.87
CA ALA A 63 2.73 -26.09 -18.12
C ALA A 63 4.11 -25.96 -18.77
N LEU A 64 4.09 -25.62 -20.06
CA LEU A 64 5.31 -25.38 -20.80
C LEU A 64 5.75 -23.92 -20.67
N TRP A 65 7.03 -23.75 -20.35
CA TRP A 65 7.74 -22.49 -20.34
C TRP A 65 8.70 -22.41 -21.52
N TRP A 66 8.59 -21.34 -22.32
CA TRP A 66 9.47 -21.09 -23.44
C TRP A 66 10.60 -20.12 -23.01
N GLU A 67 11.79 -20.69 -22.80
CA GLU A 67 12.92 -19.97 -22.22
C GLU A 67 13.37 -18.77 -23.05
N GLN A 68 13.56 -18.94 -24.37
CA GLN A 68 14.10 -17.87 -25.22
C GLN A 68 13.17 -16.66 -25.31
N LYS A 69 11.85 -16.86 -25.22
CA LYS A 69 10.86 -15.79 -25.25
C LYS A 69 10.37 -15.37 -23.86
N GLN A 70 10.83 -16.04 -22.81
CA GLN A 70 10.37 -15.77 -21.44
C GLN A 70 8.83 -15.79 -21.35
N GLN A 71 8.21 -16.82 -21.92
CA GLN A 71 6.76 -16.90 -22.08
C GLN A 71 6.20 -18.25 -21.65
N TRP A 72 5.09 -18.23 -20.93
CA TRP A 72 4.29 -19.41 -20.63
C TRP A 72 3.36 -19.79 -21.79
N LEU A 73 3.25 -21.06 -22.07
CA LEU A 73 2.35 -21.62 -23.08
C LEU A 73 1.09 -22.19 -22.39
N LEU A 74 0.19 -21.29 -21.96
CA LEU A 74 -0.98 -21.66 -21.13
C LEU A 74 -2.25 -21.98 -21.92
N LYS A 75 -2.20 -21.96 -23.24
CA LYS A 75 -3.37 -22.24 -24.12
C LYS A 75 -3.23 -23.62 -24.73
N PRO A 76 -3.73 -24.70 -24.08
CA PRO A 76 -3.51 -26.07 -24.53
C PRO A 76 -4.09 -26.36 -25.92
N ALA A 77 -5.13 -25.62 -26.34
CA ALA A 77 -5.75 -25.74 -27.66
C ALA A 77 -5.01 -25.01 -28.79
N TRP A 78 -3.95 -24.25 -28.50
CA TRP A 78 -3.15 -23.60 -29.54
C TRP A 78 -2.14 -24.57 -30.12
N THR A 79 -1.95 -24.50 -31.47
CA THR A 79 -0.97 -25.28 -32.19
C THR A 79 0.44 -24.68 -32.02
N LEU A 80 1.47 -25.51 -32.27
CA LEU A 80 2.86 -25.05 -32.29
C LEU A 80 3.07 -23.92 -33.29
N ASP A 81 2.48 -24.02 -34.47
CA ASP A 81 2.53 -22.98 -35.50
C ASP A 81 1.93 -21.67 -35.00
N LYS A 82 0.72 -21.73 -34.38
CA LYS A 82 0.08 -20.54 -33.81
C LYS A 82 0.89 -19.88 -32.69
N CYS A 83 1.66 -20.65 -31.95
CA CYS A 83 2.59 -20.15 -30.93
C CYS A 83 3.92 -19.66 -31.53
N GLY A 84 4.21 -19.96 -32.80
CA GLY A 84 5.48 -19.66 -33.47
C GLY A 84 6.65 -20.49 -32.92
N ILE A 85 6.37 -21.76 -32.56
CA ILE A 85 7.36 -22.69 -32.00
C ILE A 85 7.95 -23.51 -33.13
N HIS A 86 9.29 -23.47 -33.25
CA HIS A 86 10.08 -24.18 -34.24
C HIS A 86 11.09 -25.14 -33.58
N ALA A 87 11.88 -25.85 -34.37
CA ALA A 87 12.81 -26.88 -33.91
C ALA A 87 13.90 -26.39 -32.95
N ASP A 88 14.22 -25.10 -32.98
CA ASP A 88 15.20 -24.45 -32.11
C ASP A 88 14.65 -23.99 -30.76
N ALA A 89 13.33 -24.15 -30.55
CA ALA A 89 12.69 -23.75 -29.29
C ALA A 89 13.16 -24.64 -28.13
N ARG A 90 13.54 -24.00 -27.02
CA ARG A 90 13.85 -24.66 -25.75
C ARG A 90 12.68 -24.50 -24.80
N LEU A 91 12.02 -25.61 -24.51
CA LEU A 91 10.87 -25.64 -23.65
C LEU A 91 11.20 -26.34 -22.33
N TYR A 92 10.54 -25.92 -21.28
CA TYR A 92 10.58 -26.54 -19.96
C TYR A 92 9.16 -26.94 -19.54
N LEU A 93 8.94 -28.20 -19.21
CA LEU A 93 7.74 -28.65 -18.54
C LEU A 93 7.97 -28.51 -17.03
N THR A 94 7.20 -27.65 -16.38
CA THR A 94 7.43 -27.28 -14.98
C THR A 94 6.09 -27.00 -14.26
N PRO A 95 5.99 -27.27 -12.95
CA PRO A 95 4.81 -26.90 -12.17
C PRO A 95 4.56 -25.40 -12.21
N GLN A 96 3.29 -25.03 -12.31
CA GLN A 96 2.87 -23.62 -12.24
C GLN A 96 2.88 -23.08 -10.80
N HIS A 97 2.60 -23.94 -9.80
CA HIS A 97 2.63 -23.59 -8.38
C HIS A 97 3.89 -24.12 -7.71
N LYS A 98 4.71 -23.18 -7.22
CA LYS A 98 5.98 -23.48 -6.56
C LYS A 98 6.07 -22.81 -5.20
N PRO A 99 6.85 -23.37 -4.25
CA PRO A 99 7.09 -22.73 -2.97
C PRO A 99 7.85 -21.41 -3.11
N LEU A 100 7.43 -20.42 -2.32
CA LEU A 100 8.02 -19.09 -2.19
C LEU A 100 8.14 -18.75 -0.72
N ARG A 101 9.18 -18.03 -0.31
CA ARG A 101 9.28 -17.40 1.01
C ARG A 101 8.73 -15.99 0.95
N LEU A 102 7.69 -15.72 1.73
CA LEU A 102 6.98 -14.46 1.75
C LEU A 102 7.16 -13.79 3.11
N VAL A 103 7.81 -12.63 3.13
CA VAL A 103 7.88 -11.78 4.32
C VAL A 103 6.67 -10.88 4.35
N LEU A 104 5.95 -10.91 5.46
CA LEU A 104 4.78 -10.08 5.70
C LEU A 104 5.18 -8.75 6.39
N PRO A 105 4.29 -7.74 6.42
CA PRO A 105 4.56 -6.47 7.10
C PRO A 105 4.94 -6.61 8.59
N ASN A 106 4.43 -7.63 9.27
CA ASN A 106 4.79 -7.97 10.66
C ASN A 106 6.12 -8.72 10.82
N LEU A 107 6.93 -8.77 9.75
CA LEU A 107 8.24 -9.43 9.67
C LEU A 107 8.23 -10.97 9.75
N LEU A 108 7.07 -11.60 9.86
CA LEU A 108 6.98 -13.06 9.78
C LEU A 108 7.27 -13.53 8.36
N THR A 109 7.96 -14.65 8.25
CA THR A 109 8.25 -15.29 6.96
C THR A 109 7.41 -16.56 6.83
N LEU A 110 6.56 -16.59 5.80
CA LEU A 110 5.78 -17.76 5.43
C LEU A 110 6.43 -18.46 4.24
N ARG A 111 6.43 -19.77 4.23
CA ARG A 111 6.70 -20.58 3.04
C ARG A 111 5.37 -21.12 2.53
N LEU A 112 4.98 -20.71 1.32
CA LEU A 112 3.68 -21.05 0.74
C LEU A 112 3.83 -21.35 -0.75
N ARG A 113 2.88 -22.09 -1.32
CA ARG A 113 2.82 -22.33 -2.77
C ARG A 113 2.08 -21.18 -3.45
N VAL A 114 2.68 -20.63 -4.50
CA VAL A 114 2.11 -19.55 -5.30
C VAL A 114 2.21 -19.85 -6.79
N CYS A 115 1.34 -19.22 -7.58
CA CYS A 115 1.34 -19.38 -9.02
C CYS A 115 2.48 -18.56 -9.66
N PHE A 116 3.39 -19.24 -10.37
CA PHE A 116 4.50 -18.64 -11.11
C PHE A 116 4.15 -18.30 -12.56
N SER A 117 3.01 -18.80 -13.06
CA SER A 117 2.57 -18.58 -14.44
C SER A 117 1.57 -17.43 -14.59
N SER A 118 0.85 -17.09 -13.53
CA SER A 118 -0.11 -15.97 -13.52
C SER A 118 0.59 -14.63 -13.32
N PRO A 119 0.01 -13.51 -13.81
CA PRO A 119 0.47 -12.17 -13.45
C PRO A 119 0.59 -11.99 -11.95
N VAL A 120 1.58 -11.21 -11.50
CA VAL A 120 1.82 -10.95 -10.06
C VAL A 120 0.56 -10.45 -9.36
N PHE A 121 -0.27 -9.64 -10.01
CA PHE A 121 -1.54 -9.19 -9.42
C PHE A 121 -2.45 -10.37 -9.04
N ARG A 122 -2.63 -11.36 -9.93
CA ARG A 122 -3.40 -12.59 -9.62
C ARG A 122 -2.74 -13.43 -8.52
N THR A 123 -1.42 -13.51 -8.52
CA THR A 123 -0.69 -14.18 -7.45
C THR A 123 -0.95 -13.52 -6.10
N VAL A 124 -0.95 -12.17 -6.04
CA VAL A 124 -1.31 -11.41 -4.84
C VAL A 124 -2.76 -11.66 -4.40
N ILE A 125 -3.71 -11.69 -5.34
CA ILE A 125 -5.10 -12.07 -5.05
C ILE A 125 -5.16 -13.45 -4.39
N GLY A 126 -4.43 -14.44 -4.92
CA GLY A 126 -4.35 -15.78 -4.35
C GLY A 126 -3.77 -15.80 -2.94
N ILE A 127 -2.67 -15.08 -2.71
CA ILE A 127 -2.06 -14.92 -1.39
C ILE A 127 -3.04 -14.26 -0.41
N CYS A 128 -3.68 -13.17 -0.82
CA CYS A 128 -4.63 -12.45 0.04
C CYS A 128 -5.86 -13.30 0.38
N LYS A 129 -6.35 -14.12 -0.56
CA LYS A 129 -7.41 -15.10 -0.28
C LYS A 129 -6.95 -16.14 0.75
N LEU A 130 -5.74 -16.69 0.58
CA LEU A 130 -5.17 -17.66 1.52
C LEU A 130 -5.02 -17.07 2.93
N LEU A 131 -4.62 -15.82 3.05
CA LEU A 131 -4.36 -15.14 4.33
C LEU A 131 -5.58 -14.35 4.87
N ASN A 132 -6.73 -14.42 4.22
CA ASN A 132 -7.95 -13.64 4.56
C ASN A 132 -7.70 -12.12 4.61
N ILE A 133 -6.99 -11.60 3.64
CA ILE A 133 -6.76 -10.16 3.47
C ILE A 133 -7.73 -9.65 2.40
N ARG A 134 -8.66 -8.78 2.77
CA ARG A 134 -9.54 -8.10 1.81
C ARG A 134 -8.75 -7.00 1.06
N HIS A 135 -9.25 -6.60 -0.10
CA HIS A 135 -8.67 -5.55 -0.95
C HIS A 135 -7.23 -5.84 -1.40
N PRO A 136 -7.01 -6.97 -2.10
CA PRO A 136 -5.69 -7.34 -2.61
C PRO A 136 -5.09 -6.31 -3.56
N GLU A 137 -5.91 -5.45 -4.17
CA GLU A 137 -5.48 -4.35 -5.04
C GLU A 137 -4.65 -3.29 -4.33
N GLU A 138 -4.67 -3.25 -3.01
CA GLU A 138 -3.85 -2.33 -2.20
C GLU A 138 -2.41 -2.83 -2.03
N LEU A 139 -2.16 -4.13 -2.26
CA LEU A 139 -0.89 -4.80 -2.01
C LEU A 139 -0.15 -5.16 -3.30
N SER A 140 1.14 -5.40 -3.17
CA SER A 140 1.96 -5.99 -4.22
C SER A 140 3.19 -6.67 -3.62
N LEU A 141 4.02 -7.26 -4.49
CA LEU A 141 5.26 -7.96 -4.10
C LEU A 141 6.47 -7.07 -4.38
N LEU A 142 7.36 -7.02 -3.40
CA LEU A 142 8.58 -6.24 -3.41
C LEU A 142 9.79 -7.18 -3.27
N ARG A 143 10.85 -6.95 -4.06
CA ARG A 143 12.13 -7.64 -3.89
C ARG A 143 12.80 -7.17 -2.60
N PRO A 144 13.45 -8.05 -1.84
CA PRO A 144 14.28 -7.64 -0.70
C PRO A 144 15.47 -6.78 -1.16
N VAL A 145 16.08 -6.07 -0.24
CA VAL A 145 17.37 -5.40 -0.50
C VAL A 145 18.42 -6.49 -0.72
N GLU A 146 19.22 -6.35 -1.79
CA GLU A 146 20.36 -7.25 -1.98
C GLU A 146 21.38 -7.06 -0.86
N GLU A 147 21.44 -7.99 0.05
CA GLU A 147 22.51 -8.03 1.05
C GLU A 147 23.82 -8.35 0.34
N LYS A 148 24.79 -7.45 0.43
CA LYS A 148 26.18 -7.78 0.05
C LYS A 148 26.55 -9.04 0.85
N LYS A 149 26.90 -10.13 0.15
CA LYS A 149 27.21 -11.45 0.72
C LYS A 149 28.21 -11.32 1.88
N LYS A 150 27.71 -11.01 3.08
CA LYS A 150 28.47 -11.22 4.31
C LYS A 150 28.41 -12.71 4.61
N LYS A 151 29.56 -13.31 4.93
CA LYS A 151 29.62 -14.70 5.39
C LYS A 151 28.56 -14.90 6.46
N LYS A 152 27.60 -15.80 6.18
CA LYS A 152 26.57 -16.21 7.17
C LYS A 152 27.30 -16.64 8.43
N GLN A 153 27.13 -15.88 9.51
CA GLN A 153 27.48 -16.37 10.85
C GLN A 153 26.46 -17.48 11.17
N LYS A 154 26.99 -18.66 11.55
CA LYS A 154 26.17 -19.75 12.10
C LYS A 154 25.41 -19.20 13.30
N GLY A 155 24.10 -19.05 13.23
CA GLY A 155 23.28 -18.67 14.38
C GLY A 155 21.97 -17.93 14.07
N ASP A 156 21.80 -17.32 12.90
CA ASP A 156 20.54 -16.66 12.54
C ASP A 156 19.68 -17.61 11.67
N GLU A 157 19.07 -18.62 12.27
CA GLU A 157 17.99 -19.36 11.62
C GLU A 157 16.75 -18.46 11.67
N GLU A 158 16.36 -17.95 10.51
CA GLU A 158 15.11 -17.21 10.32
C GLU A 158 13.96 -18.19 10.55
N GLU A 159 13.05 -17.88 11.46
CA GLU A 159 11.86 -18.69 11.71
C GLU A 159 10.93 -18.60 10.50
N VAL A 160 10.70 -19.71 9.83
CA VAL A 160 9.86 -19.82 8.63
C VAL A 160 8.69 -20.74 8.92
N TYR A 161 7.47 -20.20 8.81
CA TYR A 161 6.25 -20.99 8.97
C TYR A 161 5.88 -21.62 7.63
N ASP A 162 5.91 -22.96 7.55
CA ASP A 162 5.62 -23.70 6.31
C ASP A 162 4.13 -24.02 6.20
N ILE A 163 3.47 -23.40 5.23
CA ILE A 163 2.06 -23.61 4.88
C ILE A 163 1.91 -24.11 3.44
N THR A 164 2.94 -24.74 2.89
CA THR A 164 2.89 -25.28 1.52
C THR A 164 1.89 -26.42 1.34
N SER A 165 1.48 -27.09 2.43
CA SER A 165 0.42 -28.10 2.48
C SER A 165 -1.00 -27.52 2.43
N ALA A 166 -1.16 -26.22 2.71
CA ALA A 166 -2.48 -25.60 2.71
C ALA A 166 -3.12 -25.68 1.32
N PRO A 167 -4.40 -26.08 1.23
CA PRO A 167 -5.11 -26.12 -0.05
C PRO A 167 -5.21 -24.71 -0.63
N LEU A 168 -5.00 -24.60 -1.94
CA LEU A 168 -5.22 -23.33 -2.63
C LEU A 168 -6.72 -22.98 -2.58
N PRO A 169 -7.09 -21.74 -2.18
CA PRO A 169 -8.49 -21.36 -2.04
C PRO A 169 -9.18 -21.35 -3.40
N THR A 170 -10.14 -22.25 -3.58
CA THR A 170 -10.99 -22.36 -4.78
C THR A 170 -12.35 -21.72 -4.50
N GLY A 171 -12.76 -20.75 -5.33
CA GLY A 171 -14.09 -20.13 -5.23
C GLY A 171 -14.23 -18.98 -4.23
N SER A 172 -15.47 -18.68 -3.85
CA SER A 172 -15.81 -17.63 -2.87
C SER A 172 -15.50 -18.10 -1.46
N ILE A 173 -14.81 -17.27 -0.68
CA ILE A 173 -14.53 -17.58 0.73
C ILE A 173 -15.83 -17.40 1.53
N ILE A 174 -16.34 -18.49 2.10
CA ILE A 174 -17.45 -18.44 3.06
C ILE A 174 -16.87 -18.03 4.41
N LYS A 175 -17.42 -16.96 5.00
CA LYS A 175 -17.02 -16.49 6.33
C LYS A 175 -17.95 -17.06 7.39
N LEU A 176 -17.38 -17.50 8.51
CA LEU A 176 -18.10 -17.85 9.71
C LEU A 176 -18.62 -16.59 10.43
N ALA A 177 -19.52 -16.76 11.40
CA ALA A 177 -20.10 -15.66 12.18
C ALA A 177 -19.03 -14.78 12.89
N ASN A 178 -17.89 -15.35 13.23
CA ASN A 178 -16.73 -14.66 13.81
C ASN A 178 -15.83 -13.94 12.78
N GLY A 179 -16.23 -13.89 11.50
CA GLY A 179 -15.45 -13.29 10.42
C GLY A 179 -14.30 -14.15 9.89
N MET A 180 -14.03 -15.33 10.49
CA MET A 180 -12.99 -16.26 10.05
C MET A 180 -13.44 -17.02 8.80
N PRO A 181 -12.58 -17.24 7.79
CA PRO A 181 -12.89 -18.08 6.65
C PRO A 181 -13.15 -19.52 7.07
N ALA A 182 -14.15 -20.18 6.46
CA ALA A 182 -14.52 -21.55 6.81
C ALA A 182 -13.34 -22.54 6.69
N PHE A 183 -12.48 -22.39 5.67
CA PHE A 183 -11.34 -23.28 5.48
C PHE A 183 -10.27 -23.20 6.58
N PHE A 184 -10.16 -22.06 7.31
CA PHE A 184 -9.30 -21.98 8.50
C PHE A 184 -9.85 -22.78 9.67
N ALA A 185 -11.19 -22.86 9.80
CA ALA A 185 -11.83 -23.66 10.84
C ALA A 185 -11.71 -25.18 10.57
N GLU A 186 -11.57 -25.57 9.31
CA GLU A 186 -11.38 -26.97 8.90
C GLU A 186 -9.94 -27.45 9.07
N SER A 187 -8.96 -26.54 9.14
CA SER A 187 -7.54 -26.84 9.30
C SER A 187 -6.98 -26.16 10.56
N PRO A 188 -6.70 -26.92 11.65
CA PRO A 188 -6.12 -26.35 12.87
C PRO A 188 -4.79 -25.60 12.65
N GLU A 189 -3.99 -26.04 11.68
CA GLU A 189 -2.72 -25.40 11.30
C GLU A 189 -2.98 -24.00 10.73
N MET A 190 -3.96 -23.87 9.83
CA MET A 190 -4.32 -22.58 9.24
C MET A 190 -5.02 -21.68 10.24
N GLU A 191 -5.79 -22.20 11.20
CA GLU A 191 -6.35 -21.42 12.29
C GLU A 191 -5.24 -20.80 13.16
N SER A 192 -4.20 -21.58 13.47
CA SER A 192 -3.03 -21.08 14.20
C SER A 192 -2.32 -19.96 13.44
N VAL A 193 -2.10 -20.13 12.13
CA VAL A 193 -1.50 -19.10 11.26
C VAL A 193 -2.38 -17.84 11.24
N TYR A 194 -3.69 -17.99 11.08
CA TYR A 194 -4.62 -16.85 11.08
C TYR A 194 -4.53 -16.05 12.40
N LYS A 195 -4.57 -16.73 13.55
CA LYS A 195 -4.43 -16.10 14.87
C LYS A 195 -3.10 -15.36 15.01
N MET A 196 -2.00 -15.99 14.56
CA MET A 196 -0.67 -15.39 14.56
C MET A 196 -0.61 -14.12 13.69
N LEU A 197 -1.26 -14.11 12.52
CA LEU A 197 -1.28 -12.96 11.61
C LEU A 197 -2.22 -11.83 12.07
N SER A 198 -3.18 -12.15 12.94
CA SER A 198 -4.15 -11.20 13.48
C SER A 198 -3.66 -10.46 14.74
N VAL A 199 -2.45 -10.77 15.21
CA VAL A 199 -1.87 -10.19 16.41
C VAL A 199 -0.53 -9.54 16.07
N SER A 200 -0.26 -8.37 16.68
CA SER A 200 1.03 -7.70 16.55
C SER A 200 2.14 -8.54 17.18
N GLN A 201 3.23 -8.73 16.44
CA GLN A 201 4.36 -9.53 16.91
C GLN A 201 5.21 -8.75 17.91
N PRO A 202 5.85 -9.44 18.87
CA PRO A 202 6.85 -8.83 19.74
C PRO A 202 7.97 -8.18 18.90
N ALA A 203 8.47 -7.05 19.39
CA ALA A 203 9.54 -6.36 18.68
C ALA A 203 10.82 -7.23 18.66
N PRO A 204 11.54 -7.28 17.54
CA PRO A 204 12.82 -7.93 17.45
C PRO A 204 13.85 -7.31 18.43
N PRO A 205 14.94 -8.02 18.75
CA PRO A 205 16.02 -7.45 19.57
C PRO A 205 16.56 -6.15 18.96
N PRO A 206 17.03 -5.18 19.77
CA PRO A 206 17.54 -3.89 19.30
C PRO A 206 18.65 -4.01 18.25
N GLU A 207 19.48 -5.04 18.35
CA GLU A 207 20.56 -5.33 17.39
C GLU A 207 20.01 -5.68 16.00
N THR A 208 18.89 -6.39 15.92
CA THR A 208 18.20 -6.70 14.67
C THR A 208 17.60 -5.45 14.06
N ILE A 209 16.91 -4.62 14.87
CA ILE A 209 16.32 -3.35 14.42
C ILE A 209 17.41 -2.41 13.87
N THR A 210 18.57 -2.36 14.52
CA THR A 210 19.68 -1.50 14.09
C THR A 210 20.27 -1.93 12.73
N LYS A 211 20.19 -3.21 12.39
CA LYS A 211 20.67 -3.76 11.10
C LYS A 211 19.67 -3.57 9.96
N MET A 212 18.39 -3.25 10.24
CA MET A 212 17.37 -3.06 9.22
C MET A 212 17.70 -1.87 8.32
N TYR A 213 17.36 -2.01 7.04
CA TYR A 213 17.54 -0.95 6.06
C TYR A 213 16.67 0.27 6.41
N ARG A 214 17.27 1.44 6.41
CA ARG A 214 16.60 2.73 6.63
C ARG A 214 16.92 3.69 5.51
N PRO A 215 15.91 4.19 4.78
CA PRO A 215 16.13 5.22 3.78
C PRO A 215 16.39 6.57 4.48
N THR A 216 17.56 7.17 4.25
CA THR A 216 17.96 8.43 4.88
C THR A 216 17.68 9.67 4.02
N SER A 217 17.44 9.48 2.75
CA SER A 217 17.18 10.54 1.78
C SER A 217 15.97 10.21 0.90
N LYS A 218 15.44 11.21 0.19
CA LYS A 218 14.37 10.99 -0.81
C LYS A 218 14.83 10.08 -1.94
N VAL A 219 16.13 10.08 -2.26
CA VAL A 219 16.73 9.17 -3.25
C VAL A 219 16.69 7.73 -2.74
N ASP A 220 17.05 7.50 -1.46
CA ASP A 220 16.95 6.16 -0.87
C ASP A 220 15.50 5.66 -0.83
N LYS A 221 14.54 6.55 -0.46
CA LYS A 221 13.10 6.24 -0.51
C LYS A 221 12.66 5.87 -1.94
N ALA A 222 13.19 6.55 -2.96
CA ALA A 222 12.91 6.24 -4.36
C ALA A 222 13.49 4.88 -4.78
N GLN A 223 14.66 4.49 -4.28
CA GLN A 223 15.26 3.17 -4.57
C GLN A 223 14.40 2.01 -4.01
N VAL A 224 13.73 2.22 -2.86
CA VAL A 224 12.76 1.23 -2.35
C VAL A 224 11.68 0.96 -3.38
N ASN A 225 11.11 2.01 -3.98
CA ASN A 225 10.03 1.89 -4.96
C ASN A 225 10.47 1.26 -6.29
N GLY A 226 11.76 1.30 -6.61
CA GLY A 226 12.32 0.61 -7.78
C GLY A 226 12.32 -0.92 -7.67
N ARG A 227 12.11 -1.49 -6.49
CA ARG A 227 12.14 -2.93 -6.23
C ARG A 227 10.79 -3.64 -6.38
N TRP A 228 9.70 -2.91 -6.67
CA TRP A 228 8.39 -3.51 -6.93
C TRP A 228 8.43 -4.43 -8.14
N LEU A 229 7.73 -5.57 -8.04
CA LEU A 229 7.47 -6.41 -9.21
C LEU A 229 6.38 -5.76 -10.08
N ASP A 230 6.50 -5.98 -11.38
CA ASP A 230 5.47 -5.61 -12.35
C ASP A 230 4.23 -6.49 -12.16
N SER A 231 3.10 -5.88 -11.83
CA SER A 231 1.85 -6.59 -11.54
C SER A 231 1.24 -7.30 -12.76
N SER A 232 1.63 -6.93 -13.97
CA SER A 232 1.11 -7.51 -15.22
C SER A 232 1.91 -8.71 -15.72
N ARG A 233 3.10 -8.98 -15.18
CA ARG A 233 3.98 -10.07 -15.57
C ARG A 233 4.00 -11.15 -14.49
N SER A 234 4.28 -12.40 -14.90
CA SER A 234 4.39 -13.52 -13.97
C SER A 234 5.70 -13.46 -13.16
N LEU A 235 5.76 -14.21 -12.06
CA LEU A 235 6.96 -14.31 -11.24
C LEU A 235 8.16 -14.84 -12.03
N LEU A 236 7.94 -15.90 -12.83
CA LEU A 236 9.01 -16.51 -13.64
C LEU A 236 9.53 -15.55 -14.72
N GLN A 237 8.64 -14.78 -15.37
CA GLN A 237 9.02 -13.76 -16.35
C GLN A 237 9.91 -12.66 -15.76
N GLN A 238 9.85 -12.47 -14.47
CA GLN A 238 10.64 -11.48 -13.75
C GLN A 238 11.86 -12.10 -13.06
N GLY A 239 12.19 -13.36 -13.38
CA GLY A 239 13.36 -14.06 -12.88
C GLY A 239 13.27 -14.48 -11.41
N VAL A 240 12.08 -14.54 -10.84
CA VAL A 240 11.86 -15.11 -9.51
C VAL A 240 11.92 -16.63 -9.61
N LYS A 241 12.69 -17.24 -8.72
CA LYS A 241 12.89 -18.69 -8.66
C LYS A 241 12.16 -19.31 -7.48
N GLU A 242 11.98 -20.62 -7.53
CA GLU A 242 11.49 -21.40 -6.42
C GLU A 242 12.32 -21.16 -5.16
N GLY A 243 11.64 -20.96 -4.02
CA GLY A 243 12.29 -20.70 -2.73
C GLY A 243 12.87 -19.29 -2.56
N ASP A 244 12.77 -18.43 -3.56
CA ASP A 244 13.17 -17.02 -3.42
C ASP A 244 12.35 -16.33 -2.32
N LYS A 245 12.93 -15.25 -1.78
CA LYS A 245 12.33 -14.41 -0.75
C LYS A 245 11.73 -13.16 -1.39
N LEU A 246 10.45 -12.92 -1.18
CA LEU A 246 9.74 -11.70 -1.56
C LEU A 246 9.06 -11.08 -0.34
N ILE A 247 8.71 -9.82 -0.44
CA ILE A 247 8.02 -9.07 0.61
C ILE A 247 6.62 -8.71 0.12
N LEU A 248 5.58 -9.11 0.84
CA LEU A 248 4.22 -8.61 0.63
C LEU A 248 4.07 -7.29 1.35
N ARG A 249 3.60 -6.25 0.65
CA ARG A 249 3.51 -4.93 1.23
C ARG A 249 2.34 -4.15 0.62
N PHE A 250 1.69 -3.30 1.43
CA PHE A 250 0.75 -2.31 0.91
C PHE A 250 1.50 -1.32 0.03
N LYS A 251 1.10 -1.28 -1.23
CA LYS A 251 1.70 -0.44 -2.28
C LYS A 251 0.93 0.86 -2.45
N TYR A 252 -0.40 0.79 -2.39
CA TYR A 252 -1.27 1.93 -2.56
C TYR A 252 -1.87 2.37 -1.24
N TYR A 253 -1.60 3.61 -0.86
CA TYR A 253 -2.05 4.21 0.40
C TYR A 253 -3.42 4.86 0.24
N SER A 254 -4.39 4.05 -0.18
CA SER A 254 -5.81 4.41 -0.33
C SER A 254 -6.64 3.23 0.18
N PHE A 255 -6.88 3.21 1.49
CA PHE A 255 -7.52 2.08 2.16
C PHE A 255 -9.04 2.21 2.11
N HIS A 256 -9.68 1.23 1.50
CA HIS A 256 -11.12 1.20 1.34
C HIS A 256 -11.75 0.30 2.41
N ASP A 257 -12.85 0.77 3.00
CA ASP A 257 -13.71 -0.01 3.90
C ASP A 257 -12.93 -0.85 4.93
N LEU A 258 -12.17 -0.18 5.82
CA LEU A 258 -11.52 -0.83 6.96
C LEU A 258 -12.57 -1.19 8.00
N ALA A 259 -12.98 -2.46 8.03
CA ALA A 259 -13.98 -2.99 8.96
C ALA A 259 -13.32 -3.97 9.93
N PRO A 260 -13.06 -3.57 11.20
CA PRO A 260 -12.31 -4.38 12.16
C PRO A 260 -12.86 -5.79 12.36
N GLN A 261 -14.18 -5.95 12.36
CA GLN A 261 -14.83 -7.24 12.53
C GLN A 261 -14.56 -8.25 11.40
N PHE A 262 -14.11 -7.78 10.22
CA PHE A 262 -13.85 -8.62 9.05
C PHE A 262 -12.39 -8.58 8.59
N ASP A 263 -11.61 -7.61 9.07
CA ASP A 263 -10.28 -7.29 8.57
C ASP A 263 -9.16 -7.52 9.60
N ALA A 264 -9.32 -8.45 10.53
CA ALA A 264 -8.35 -8.64 11.61
C ALA A 264 -6.90 -8.79 11.10
N VAL A 265 -6.65 -9.64 10.10
CA VAL A 265 -5.32 -9.78 9.49
C VAL A 265 -4.92 -8.52 8.74
N ARG A 266 -5.77 -8.00 7.85
CA ARG A 266 -5.47 -6.80 7.07
C ARG A 266 -5.14 -5.61 7.97
N LEU A 267 -5.92 -5.38 9.02
CA LEU A 267 -5.75 -4.29 9.97
C LEU A 267 -4.42 -4.42 10.73
N THR A 268 -4.11 -5.63 11.21
CA THR A 268 -2.84 -5.92 11.89
C THR A 268 -1.64 -5.73 10.95
N GLN A 269 -1.70 -6.27 9.73
CA GLN A 269 -0.60 -6.12 8.78
C GLN A 269 -0.42 -4.67 8.33
N LEU A 270 -1.50 -3.90 8.20
CA LEU A 270 -1.43 -2.47 7.90
C LEU A 270 -0.80 -1.68 9.06
N TYR A 271 -1.20 -1.99 10.29
CA TYR A 271 -0.60 -1.41 11.50
C TYR A 271 0.91 -1.72 11.58
N GLU A 272 1.29 -2.96 11.32
CA GLU A 272 2.70 -3.37 11.34
C GLU A 272 3.50 -2.61 10.27
N GLN A 273 2.99 -2.47 9.04
CA GLN A 273 3.66 -1.66 8.03
C GLN A 273 3.80 -0.19 8.45
N ALA A 274 2.76 0.39 9.04
CA ALA A 274 2.78 1.76 9.55
C ALA A 274 3.80 1.93 10.68
N LYS A 275 3.83 0.99 11.63
CA LYS A 275 4.78 0.95 12.75
C LYS A 275 6.23 0.94 12.24
N TRP A 276 6.55 0.05 11.32
CA TRP A 276 7.89 -0.06 10.77
C TRP A 276 8.25 1.14 9.88
N ALA A 277 7.29 1.73 9.15
CA ALA A 277 7.52 2.96 8.39
C ALA A 277 7.94 4.14 9.30
N ILE A 278 7.37 4.23 10.51
CA ILE A 278 7.78 5.22 11.52
C ILE A 278 9.14 4.88 12.13
N LEU A 279 9.33 3.64 12.58
CA LEU A 279 10.57 3.21 13.26
C LEU A 279 11.79 3.21 12.35
N LEU A 280 11.61 2.91 11.05
CA LEU A 280 12.68 2.91 10.06
C LEU A 280 12.82 4.23 9.30
N GLU A 281 12.09 5.27 9.73
CA GLU A 281 12.18 6.62 9.16
C GLU A 281 11.82 6.67 7.65
N GLU A 282 10.98 5.75 7.18
CA GLU A 282 10.42 5.82 5.82
C GLU A 282 9.49 7.02 5.67
N ILE A 283 8.82 7.42 6.76
CA ILE A 283 8.00 8.63 6.86
C ILE A 283 8.43 9.42 8.09
N ASP A 284 8.51 10.74 7.94
CA ASP A 284 8.92 11.64 9.02
C ASP A 284 7.71 12.04 9.88
N CYS A 285 7.95 12.16 11.18
CA CYS A 285 6.98 12.66 12.15
C CYS A 285 7.65 13.64 13.12
N THR A 286 6.88 14.48 13.79
CA THR A 286 7.35 15.38 14.85
C THR A 286 7.68 14.59 16.11
N GLU A 287 8.31 15.27 17.08
CA GLU A 287 8.66 14.67 18.35
C GLU A 287 7.42 14.29 19.18
N GLU A 288 6.42 15.15 19.19
CA GLU A 288 5.14 14.89 19.86
C GLU A 288 4.41 13.69 19.24
N GLU A 289 4.35 13.65 17.90
CA GLU A 289 3.77 12.51 17.17
C GLU A 289 4.55 11.22 17.47
N MET A 290 5.88 11.28 17.53
CA MET A 290 6.71 10.12 17.87
C MET A 290 6.41 9.58 19.29
N MET A 291 6.23 10.46 20.27
CA MET A 291 5.88 10.03 21.64
C MET A 291 4.48 9.38 21.66
N LEU A 292 3.55 9.91 20.89
CA LEU A 292 2.19 9.34 20.77
C LEU A 292 2.21 7.99 20.04
N PHE A 293 2.97 7.86 18.96
CA PHE A 293 3.19 6.56 18.29
C PHE A 293 3.81 5.54 19.24
N ALA A 294 4.81 5.95 20.01
CA ALA A 294 5.45 5.08 21.00
C ALA A 294 4.49 4.64 22.11
N ALA A 295 3.67 5.54 22.61
CA ALA A 295 2.65 5.25 23.63
C ALA A 295 1.59 4.27 23.12
N LEU A 296 1.10 4.47 21.89
CA LEU A 296 0.15 3.55 21.25
C LEU A 296 0.77 2.17 20.99
N GLN A 297 2.01 2.10 20.51
CA GLN A 297 2.72 0.84 20.33
C GLN A 297 2.90 0.08 21.65
N TYR A 298 3.28 0.80 22.71
CA TYR A 298 3.42 0.22 24.05
C TYR A 298 2.07 -0.33 24.56
N HIS A 299 0.99 0.44 24.38
CA HIS A 299 -0.35 0.03 24.75
C HIS A 299 -0.82 -1.19 23.96
N ILE A 300 -0.69 -1.19 22.64
CA ILE A 300 -1.05 -2.30 21.76
C ILE A 300 -0.29 -3.57 22.17
N GLY A 301 1.00 -3.49 22.42
CA GLY A 301 1.80 -4.62 22.90
C GLY A 301 1.31 -5.17 24.24
N LYS A 302 0.97 -4.29 25.18
CA LYS A 302 0.46 -4.67 26.51
C LYS A 302 -0.91 -5.36 26.42
N VAL A 303 -1.86 -4.78 25.67
CA VAL A 303 -3.23 -5.35 25.51
C VAL A 303 -3.18 -6.66 24.72
N SER A 304 -2.39 -6.74 23.63
CA SER A 304 -2.22 -7.97 22.85
C SER A 304 -1.73 -9.13 23.70
N THR A 305 -0.78 -8.90 24.60
CA THR A 305 -0.28 -9.93 25.53
C THR A 305 -1.37 -10.35 26.52
N THR A 306 -2.16 -9.40 27.03
CA THR A 306 -3.23 -9.68 27.99
C THR A 306 -4.39 -10.45 27.33
N GLU A 307 -4.80 -10.08 26.12
CA GLU A 307 -5.85 -10.79 25.37
C GLU A 307 -5.43 -12.21 25.00
N GLN A 308 -4.17 -12.44 24.67
CA GLN A 308 -3.64 -13.79 24.45
C GLN A 308 -3.71 -14.67 25.72
N LEU A 309 -3.51 -14.08 26.90
CA LEU A 309 -3.64 -14.78 28.18
C LEU A 309 -5.10 -15.05 28.54
N VAL A 310 -6.03 -14.15 28.19
CA VAL A 310 -7.48 -14.28 28.47
C VAL A 310 -8.17 -15.20 27.46
N ALA A 311 -7.74 -15.25 26.21
CA ALA A 311 -8.28 -16.16 25.19
C ALA A 311 -8.04 -17.65 25.51
N SER A 312 -7.25 -17.95 26.53
CA SER A 312 -7.13 -19.30 27.14
C SER A 312 -8.25 -19.62 28.13
N CYS A 313 -9.19 -18.69 28.43
CA CYS A 313 -10.38 -18.92 29.26
C CYS A 313 -11.67 -18.80 28.41
N PRO A 314 -12.69 -19.66 28.60
CA PRO A 314 -13.87 -19.68 27.74
C PRO A 314 -14.78 -18.45 27.94
N ALA A 315 -15.32 -17.97 26.82
CA ALA A 315 -16.09 -16.73 26.65
C ALA A 315 -17.43 -16.69 27.40
N MET A 316 -17.77 -15.50 27.89
CA MET A 316 -19.16 -15.08 28.12
C MET A 316 -19.57 -14.02 27.09
N ASP A 317 -20.80 -14.19 26.58
CA ASP A 317 -21.45 -13.39 25.54
C ASP A 317 -21.60 -11.90 25.90
N ASP A 318 -21.36 -11.02 24.93
CA ASP A 318 -21.63 -9.59 25.08
C ASP A 318 -22.59 -9.10 23.98
N LEU A 319 -23.88 -9.13 24.29
CA LEU A 319 -24.97 -8.66 23.42
C LEU A 319 -25.26 -7.15 23.60
N ASP A 320 -24.72 -6.52 24.63
CA ASP A 320 -25.04 -5.13 25.00
C ASP A 320 -24.25 -4.08 24.21
N SER A 321 -23.08 -4.43 23.66
CA SER A 321 -22.28 -3.50 22.85
C SER A 321 -22.90 -3.20 21.48
N ALA A 322 -23.71 -4.11 20.94
CA ALA A 322 -24.35 -3.94 19.63
C ALA A 322 -25.55 -2.97 19.66
N LEU A 323 -26.17 -2.79 20.82
CA LEU A 323 -27.34 -1.91 21.00
C LEU A 323 -26.95 -0.43 21.19
N GLN A 324 -25.78 -0.14 21.74
CA GLN A 324 -25.30 1.24 21.93
C GLN A 324 -24.92 1.95 20.63
N CYS A 325 -24.58 1.21 19.55
CA CYS A 325 -24.27 1.80 18.24
C CYS A 325 -25.50 2.24 17.45
N LEU A 326 -26.72 1.92 17.89
CA LEU A 326 -27.97 2.21 17.16
C LEU A 326 -28.66 3.51 17.60
N GLU A 327 -28.28 4.11 18.73
CA GLU A 327 -28.99 5.26 19.30
C GLU A 327 -28.46 6.66 18.92
N VAL A 328 -27.34 6.79 18.20
CA VAL A 328 -26.84 8.10 17.76
C VAL A 328 -27.14 8.33 16.29
N LYS A 329 -28.42 8.39 15.96
CA LYS A 329 -28.91 9.06 14.77
C LYS A 329 -29.79 10.20 15.26
N MET A 330 -29.29 11.45 15.14
CA MET A 330 -30.09 12.60 14.68
C MET A 330 -29.28 13.89 14.75
N GLU A 331 -29.49 14.71 13.72
CA GLU A 331 -28.99 16.06 13.43
C GLU A 331 -27.65 16.11 12.72
N ALA A 332 -27.68 15.84 11.40
CA ALA A 332 -26.57 16.15 10.50
C ALA A 332 -26.53 17.66 10.24
N GLU A 333 -25.51 18.33 10.75
CA GLU A 333 -25.18 19.70 10.32
C GLU A 333 -24.77 19.64 8.83
N THR A 334 -25.52 20.34 7.98
CA THR A 334 -25.24 20.38 6.53
C THR A 334 -24.29 21.51 6.14
N SER A 335 -24.07 22.47 7.02
CA SER A 335 -23.14 23.60 6.82
C SER A 335 -22.60 24.11 8.15
N ALA A 336 -21.39 24.69 8.12
CA ALA A 336 -20.78 25.35 9.27
C ALA A 336 -20.42 26.81 8.92
N GLU A 337 -20.69 27.75 9.82
CA GLU A 337 -20.36 29.16 9.68
C GLU A 337 -19.72 29.69 10.97
N GLU A 338 -18.50 30.22 10.87
CA GLU A 338 -17.77 30.72 12.03
C GLU A 338 -16.74 31.80 11.65
N MET A 339 -16.30 32.59 12.64
CA MET A 339 -15.17 33.52 12.51
C MET A 339 -13.84 32.77 12.63
N LEU A 340 -13.00 32.84 11.63
CA LEU A 340 -11.64 32.28 11.61
C LEU A 340 -10.61 33.30 11.21
N SER A 341 -9.37 33.08 11.60
CA SER A 341 -8.24 33.92 11.19
C SER A 341 -7.48 33.25 10.05
N VAL A 342 -7.23 33.97 8.97
CA VAL A 342 -6.45 33.50 7.83
C VAL A 342 -5.18 34.29 7.64
N LYS A 343 -4.11 33.58 7.26
CA LYS A 343 -2.88 34.18 6.79
C LYS A 343 -2.96 34.25 5.26
N PRO A 344 -3.01 35.48 4.67
CA PRO A 344 -3.13 35.64 3.24
C PRO A 344 -1.92 35.05 2.51
N ASN A 345 -2.18 34.44 1.35
CA ASN A 345 -1.28 33.68 0.49
C ASN A 345 0.14 34.24 0.43
N SER A 346 1.10 33.33 0.59
CA SER A 346 2.43 33.50 0.06
C SER A 346 2.54 32.68 -1.22
N TYR A 347 2.40 33.33 -2.38
CA TYR A 347 2.86 32.73 -3.64
C TYR A 347 4.32 32.32 -3.47
N LEU A 348 4.66 31.13 -3.98
CA LEU A 348 5.99 30.54 -3.99
C LEU A 348 7.02 31.35 -4.78
N HIS A 349 7.24 32.62 -4.36
CA HIS A 349 8.50 33.31 -4.60
C HIS A 349 9.13 33.51 -3.23
N ARG A 350 10.19 32.77 -2.93
CA ARG A 350 10.97 32.93 -1.71
C ARG A 350 11.32 34.37 -1.48
N PRO A 351 10.71 35.09 -0.51
CA PRO A 351 11.34 36.24 0.01
C PRO A 351 12.47 35.78 0.92
N LYS A 352 13.67 36.23 0.65
CA LYS A 352 14.86 36.02 1.49
C LYS A 352 14.72 36.59 2.91
N LYS A 353 13.55 37.09 3.31
CA LYS A 353 13.18 37.51 4.67
C LYS A 353 11.71 37.17 4.91
N GLN A 354 11.43 36.38 5.93
CA GLN A 354 10.09 36.15 6.46
C GLN A 354 9.51 37.49 6.94
N THR A 355 8.69 38.11 6.11
CA THR A 355 7.82 39.19 6.60
C THR A 355 6.71 38.51 7.42
N LEU A 356 6.64 38.83 8.71
CA LEU A 356 5.58 38.43 9.64
C LEU A 356 4.25 39.02 9.15
N LYS A 357 3.59 38.36 8.19
CA LYS A 357 2.22 38.76 7.82
C LYS A 357 1.29 38.35 8.96
N LYS A 358 0.60 39.35 9.56
CA LYS A 358 -0.37 39.11 10.63
C LYS A 358 -1.59 38.36 10.09
N TYR A 359 -2.16 37.48 10.91
CA TYR A 359 -3.46 36.88 10.65
C TYR A 359 -4.54 37.97 10.60
N LYS A 360 -5.50 37.82 9.67
CA LYS A 360 -6.69 38.68 9.58
C LYS A 360 -7.92 37.80 9.83
N GLN A 361 -8.90 38.34 10.54
CA GLN A 361 -10.17 37.68 10.80
C GLN A 361 -11.14 37.91 9.66
N PHE A 362 -11.88 36.87 9.29
CA PHE A 362 -12.92 36.84 8.27
C PHE A 362 -14.04 35.94 8.70
N TRP A 363 -15.23 36.13 8.14
CA TRP A 363 -16.34 35.21 8.29
C TRP A 363 -16.20 34.07 7.27
N PHE A 364 -16.10 32.84 7.76
CA PHE A 364 -15.96 31.64 6.94
C PHE A 364 -17.27 30.89 6.88
N THR A 365 -17.59 30.36 5.71
CA THR A 365 -18.67 29.41 5.47
C THR A 365 -18.09 28.14 4.87
N PHE A 366 -18.57 27.00 5.35
CA PHE A 366 -18.23 25.69 4.83
C PHE A 366 -19.50 25.06 4.26
N LYS A 367 -19.55 24.83 2.97
CA LYS A 367 -20.68 24.22 2.29
C LYS A 367 -20.19 23.16 1.31
N ASP A 368 -20.80 21.99 1.34
CA ASP A 368 -20.41 20.82 0.54
C ASP A 368 -18.92 20.48 0.72
N THR A 369 -18.09 20.66 -0.31
CA THR A 369 -16.64 20.45 -0.27
C THR A 369 -15.85 21.76 -0.37
N SER A 370 -16.51 22.89 -0.19
CA SER A 370 -15.92 24.22 -0.44
C SER A 370 -15.91 25.08 0.81
N ILE A 371 -14.82 25.81 1.00
CA ILE A 371 -14.67 26.88 1.99
C ILE A 371 -14.73 28.21 1.26
N SER A 372 -15.57 29.11 1.76
CA SER A 372 -15.66 30.50 1.30
C SER A 372 -15.45 31.46 2.45
N TYR A 373 -14.86 32.65 2.22
CA TYR A 373 -14.75 33.63 3.27
C TYR A 373 -15.12 35.03 2.82
N TYR A 374 -15.62 35.83 3.78
CA TYR A 374 -16.23 37.15 3.62
C TYR A 374 -15.67 38.11 4.67
N LYS A 375 -15.82 39.44 4.46
CA LYS A 375 -15.38 40.42 5.45
C LYS A 375 -16.16 40.36 6.75
N SER A 376 -17.46 40.08 6.69
CA SER A 376 -18.34 39.94 7.85
C SER A 376 -19.48 38.95 7.57
N LYS A 377 -20.25 38.61 8.62
CA LYS A 377 -21.41 37.74 8.52
C LYS A 377 -22.50 38.29 7.61
N GLU A 378 -22.71 39.60 7.66
CA GLU A 378 -23.73 40.29 6.85
C GLU A 378 -23.40 40.28 5.35
N GLU A 379 -22.12 40.13 5.02
CA GLU A 379 -21.67 40.00 3.63
C GLU A 379 -21.68 38.55 3.10
N SER A 380 -22.00 37.57 3.92
CA SER A 380 -22.04 36.16 3.50
C SER A 380 -23.10 35.84 2.44
N CYS A 381 -24.09 36.72 2.28
CA CYS A 381 -25.08 36.63 1.20
C CYS A 381 -24.60 37.20 -0.16
N LYS A 382 -23.41 37.78 -0.21
CA LYS A 382 -22.79 38.33 -1.42
C LYS A 382 -21.73 37.37 -1.98
N GLU A 383 -21.02 37.81 -3.02
CA GLU A 383 -19.89 37.04 -3.54
C GLU A 383 -18.75 36.95 -2.50
N PRO A 384 -18.17 35.75 -2.29
CA PRO A 384 -17.07 35.57 -1.37
C PRO A 384 -15.80 36.27 -1.84
N ILE A 385 -14.97 36.72 -0.90
CA ILE A 385 -13.63 37.23 -1.21
C ILE A 385 -12.80 36.17 -1.91
N GLN A 386 -12.94 34.92 -1.46
CA GLN A 386 -12.36 33.76 -2.09
C GLN A 386 -13.17 32.51 -1.74
N GLN A 387 -13.29 31.61 -2.71
CA GLN A 387 -13.85 30.29 -2.55
C GLN A 387 -12.80 29.23 -2.94
N MET A 388 -12.67 28.20 -2.13
CA MET A 388 -11.71 27.13 -2.32
C MET A 388 -12.42 25.78 -2.23
N ASN A 389 -12.37 25.00 -3.30
CA ASN A 389 -12.84 23.62 -3.26
C ASN A 389 -11.72 22.72 -2.73
N LEU A 390 -12.00 22.02 -1.64
CA LEU A 390 -11.02 21.16 -0.97
C LEU A 390 -10.96 19.74 -1.52
N LYS A 391 -11.84 19.34 -2.43
CA LYS A 391 -11.81 18.00 -3.00
C LYS A 391 -10.45 17.72 -3.66
N GLY A 392 -9.75 16.70 -3.17
CA GLY A 392 -8.41 16.35 -3.64
C GLY A 392 -7.27 17.23 -3.10
N CYS A 393 -7.54 18.15 -2.14
CA CYS A 393 -6.52 18.90 -1.43
C CYS A 393 -5.89 18.06 -0.33
N GLU A 394 -4.68 18.43 0.08
CA GLU A 394 -4.09 17.92 1.31
C GLU A 394 -4.46 18.82 2.48
N VAL A 395 -4.87 18.18 3.58
CA VAL A 395 -5.24 18.88 4.82
C VAL A 395 -4.29 18.41 5.92
N ALA A 396 -3.40 19.28 6.33
CA ALA A 396 -2.40 18.98 7.34
C ALA A 396 -2.67 19.74 8.66
N PRO A 397 -2.48 19.09 9.82
CA PRO A 397 -2.53 19.76 11.10
C PRO A 397 -1.29 20.65 11.30
N ASP A 398 -1.49 21.82 11.90
CA ASP A 398 -0.42 22.69 12.42
C ASP A 398 -0.83 23.17 13.82
N VAL A 399 -0.78 22.22 14.77
CA VAL A 399 -1.31 22.36 16.12
C VAL A 399 -0.19 22.23 17.14
N SER A 400 -0.22 23.11 18.15
CA SER A 400 0.53 22.97 19.39
C SER A 400 -0.39 23.34 20.55
N VAL A 401 -0.84 22.34 21.31
CA VAL A 401 -1.77 22.54 22.43
C VAL A 401 -1.08 23.35 23.53
N ALA A 402 0.19 23.08 23.80
CA ALA A 402 0.97 23.82 24.80
C ALA A 402 1.12 25.32 24.45
N ALA A 403 1.19 25.65 23.15
CA ALA A 403 1.27 27.03 22.68
C ALA A 403 -0.11 27.62 22.32
N GLN A 404 -1.21 26.92 22.59
CA GLN A 404 -2.57 27.27 22.20
C GLN A 404 -2.68 27.69 20.72
N LYS A 405 -1.96 26.97 19.87
CA LYS A 405 -1.94 27.17 18.43
C LYS A 405 -2.80 26.10 17.77
N PHE A 406 -3.90 26.50 17.18
CA PHE A 406 -4.85 25.62 16.48
C PHE A 406 -4.98 26.06 15.03
N CYS A 407 -4.06 25.58 14.18
CA CYS A 407 -4.03 25.94 12.76
C CYS A 407 -4.27 24.71 11.89
N ILE A 408 -4.96 24.92 10.77
CA ILE A 408 -5.16 23.95 9.70
C ILE A 408 -4.37 24.46 8.50
N ARG A 409 -3.49 23.66 7.95
CA ARG A 409 -2.77 23.92 6.74
C ARG A 409 -3.45 23.22 5.58
N LEU A 410 -3.98 24.00 4.64
CA LEU A 410 -4.58 23.51 3.41
C LEU A 410 -3.56 23.66 2.29
N LEU A 411 -3.24 22.55 1.64
CA LEU A 411 -2.34 22.49 0.50
C LEU A 411 -3.19 22.27 -0.75
N ILE A 412 -3.41 23.35 -1.48
CA ILE A 412 -4.31 23.40 -2.63
C ILE A 412 -3.45 23.35 -3.90
N PRO A 413 -3.46 22.24 -4.67
CA PRO A 413 -2.72 22.19 -5.92
C PRO A 413 -3.33 23.14 -6.97
N GLU A 414 -2.51 24.02 -7.53
CA GLU A 414 -2.84 24.96 -8.60
C GLU A 414 -1.89 24.72 -9.81
N PRO A 415 -2.24 25.16 -11.01
CA PRO A 415 -1.39 24.98 -12.19
C PRO A 415 0.04 25.51 -12.03
N GLU A 416 0.20 26.54 -11.21
CA GLU A 416 1.49 27.20 -10.98
C GLU A 416 2.27 26.65 -9.78
N GLY A 417 1.71 25.68 -9.04
CA GLY A 417 2.34 25.08 -7.86
C GLY A 417 1.35 24.75 -6.74
N MET A 418 1.85 24.67 -5.53
CA MET A 418 1.05 24.42 -4.34
C MET A 418 0.68 25.76 -3.68
N ASN A 419 -0.63 26.02 -3.55
CA ASN A 419 -1.12 27.16 -2.78
C ASN A 419 -1.32 26.73 -1.33
N GLU A 420 -0.59 27.34 -0.40
CA GLU A 420 -0.71 27.06 1.04
C GLU A 420 -1.60 28.10 1.71
N VAL A 421 -2.66 27.63 2.35
CA VAL A 421 -3.57 28.45 3.15
C VAL A 421 -3.54 27.99 4.59
N TYR A 422 -3.28 28.91 5.51
CA TYR A 422 -3.29 28.64 6.95
C TYR A 422 -4.56 29.23 7.56
N LEU A 423 -5.42 28.38 8.09
CA LEU A 423 -6.59 28.75 8.89
C LEU A 423 -6.23 28.61 10.36
N ARG A 424 -6.45 29.67 11.14
CA ARG A 424 -6.27 29.65 12.59
C ARG A 424 -7.62 29.68 13.28
N CYS A 425 -7.86 28.68 14.08
CA CYS A 425 -9.03 28.56 14.95
C CYS A 425 -8.71 29.15 16.33
N ASP A 426 -9.74 29.64 17.01
CA ASP A 426 -9.60 30.29 18.30
C ASP A 426 -9.53 29.29 19.47
N ASN A 427 -10.11 28.12 19.29
CA ASN A 427 -10.14 27.06 20.30
C ASN A 427 -10.15 25.66 19.68
N GLU A 428 -10.00 24.64 20.53
CA GLU A 428 -9.93 23.25 20.13
C GLU A 428 -11.23 22.72 19.51
N GLN A 429 -12.37 23.18 20.01
CA GLN A 429 -13.66 22.74 19.53
C GLN A 429 -13.90 23.23 18.10
N GLN A 430 -13.60 24.50 17.83
CA GLN A 430 -13.64 25.07 16.50
C GLN A 430 -12.66 24.37 15.57
N TYR A 431 -11.42 24.16 16.03
CA TYR A 431 -10.41 23.43 15.26
C TYR A 431 -10.88 22.02 14.91
N SER A 432 -11.43 21.27 15.85
CA SER A 432 -11.87 19.89 15.63
C SER A 432 -12.96 19.80 14.56
N LYS A 433 -13.95 20.70 14.62
CA LYS A 433 -15.01 20.79 13.60
C LYS A 433 -14.48 21.14 12.21
N TRP A 434 -13.67 22.18 12.10
CA TRP A 434 -13.14 22.64 10.83
C TRP A 434 -12.11 21.68 10.23
N MET A 435 -11.31 21.05 11.06
CA MET A 435 -10.36 20.01 10.62
C MET A 435 -11.08 18.77 10.11
N ALA A 436 -12.12 18.30 10.81
CA ALA A 436 -12.95 17.18 10.37
C ALA A 436 -13.64 17.49 9.03
N ALA A 437 -14.27 18.66 8.94
CA ALA A 437 -14.92 19.13 7.72
C ALA A 437 -13.94 19.16 6.53
N SER A 438 -12.75 19.75 6.74
CA SER A 438 -11.73 19.87 5.71
C SER A 438 -11.20 18.50 5.26
N ARG A 439 -11.01 17.54 6.18
CA ARG A 439 -10.59 16.16 5.85
C ARG A 439 -11.65 15.40 5.05
N LEU A 440 -12.93 15.56 5.41
CA LEU A 440 -14.01 14.93 4.65
C LEU A 440 -14.13 15.56 3.26
N ALA A 441 -14.07 16.87 3.17
CA ALA A 441 -14.13 17.58 1.90
C ALA A 441 -12.97 17.23 0.97
N SER A 442 -11.77 17.01 1.50
CA SER A 442 -10.62 16.55 0.70
C SER A 442 -10.87 15.19 0.06
N LYS A 443 -11.67 14.33 0.72
CA LYS A 443 -12.12 13.03 0.21
C LYS A 443 -13.39 13.11 -0.66
N GLY A 444 -13.92 14.31 -0.89
CA GLY A 444 -15.15 14.54 -1.66
C GLY A 444 -16.43 14.28 -0.90
N LYS A 445 -16.39 14.21 0.45
CA LYS A 445 -17.53 14.00 1.33
C LYS A 445 -17.98 15.35 1.92
N THR A 446 -19.25 15.42 2.33
CA THR A 446 -19.84 16.61 2.95
C THR A 446 -19.96 16.46 4.46
N LEU A 447 -20.36 17.53 5.15
CA LEU A 447 -20.66 17.51 6.60
C LEU A 447 -21.82 16.59 6.98
N ALA A 448 -22.69 16.26 6.02
CA ALA A 448 -23.79 15.32 6.21
C ALA A 448 -23.34 13.84 6.23
N ASP A 449 -22.05 13.55 5.96
CA ASP A 449 -21.51 12.19 6.03
C ASP A 449 -21.56 11.69 7.47
N ALA A 450 -22.03 10.46 7.66
CA ALA A 450 -22.18 9.83 8.98
C ALA A 450 -20.86 9.75 9.78
N SER A 451 -19.71 9.84 9.11
CA SER A 451 -18.39 9.85 9.74
C SER A 451 -17.96 11.21 10.31
N TYR A 452 -18.72 12.31 10.07
CA TYR A 452 -18.32 13.64 10.53
C TYR A 452 -18.18 13.74 12.05
N SER A 453 -19.21 13.30 12.77
CA SER A 453 -19.20 13.34 14.24
C SER A 453 -18.08 12.48 14.84
N SER A 454 -17.83 11.31 14.28
CA SER A 454 -16.72 10.44 14.71
C SER A 454 -15.36 11.05 14.42
N GLU A 455 -15.19 11.73 13.29
CA GLU A 455 -13.95 12.43 12.95
C GLU A 455 -13.71 13.61 13.90
N VAL A 456 -14.75 14.40 14.24
CA VAL A 456 -14.66 15.49 15.23
C VAL A 456 -14.24 14.93 16.60
N GLN A 457 -14.89 13.89 17.09
CA GLN A 457 -14.54 13.25 18.37
C GLN A 457 -13.11 12.71 18.37
N SER A 458 -12.70 12.11 17.28
CA SER A 458 -11.35 11.61 17.10
C SER A 458 -10.30 12.72 17.21
N ILE A 459 -10.53 13.86 16.57
CA ILE A 459 -9.63 15.02 16.63
C ILE A 459 -9.61 15.60 18.05
N GLN A 460 -10.78 15.71 18.72
CA GLN A 460 -10.85 16.18 20.10
C GLN A 460 -10.10 15.27 21.06
N SER A 461 -10.24 13.95 20.91
CA SER A 461 -9.48 12.98 21.70
C SER A 461 -7.99 13.12 21.47
N PHE A 462 -7.56 13.32 20.22
CA PHE A 462 -6.17 13.60 19.88
C PHE A 462 -5.62 14.86 20.56
N LEU A 463 -6.39 15.96 20.57
CA LEU A 463 -6.00 17.20 21.25
C LEU A 463 -5.97 17.04 22.78
N ALA A 464 -6.93 16.29 23.35
CA ALA A 464 -6.93 15.97 24.77
C ALA A 464 -5.68 15.18 25.20
N MET A 465 -5.21 14.25 24.35
CA MET A 465 -3.97 13.52 24.61
C MET A 465 -2.72 14.43 24.66
N GLN A 466 -2.74 15.56 23.95
CA GLN A 466 -1.64 16.53 23.96
C GLN A 466 -1.70 17.52 25.13
N LYS A 467 -2.79 17.54 25.93
CA LYS A 467 -3.00 18.49 27.04
C LYS A 467 -2.30 18.13 28.34
N THR A 468 -1.67 16.97 28.45
CA THR A 468 -1.08 16.53 29.71
C THR A 468 -0.05 17.50 30.24
N THR A 469 -0.47 18.27 31.23
CA THR A 469 0.38 19.07 32.10
C THR A 469 1.24 18.14 32.95
N PRO A 470 2.52 18.43 33.18
CA PRO A 470 3.34 17.65 34.09
C PRO A 470 2.84 17.85 35.52
N GLY A 471 1.85 17.07 35.90
CA GLY A 471 1.41 16.94 37.27
C GLY A 471 2.32 15.93 37.98
N ASN A 472 3.00 16.40 39.02
CA ASN A 472 3.82 15.63 39.94
C ASN A 472 3.09 14.40 40.50
N LYS A 473 3.06 13.33 39.73
CA LYS A 473 2.86 11.98 40.24
C LYS A 473 4.06 11.17 39.81
N THR A 474 4.96 10.94 40.76
CA THR A 474 5.99 9.92 40.67
C THR A 474 5.33 8.59 40.34
N VAL A 475 5.29 8.26 39.04
CA VAL A 475 4.96 6.93 38.57
C VAL A 475 6.13 6.06 38.99
N GLN A 476 5.89 5.21 39.98
CA GLN A 476 6.81 4.13 40.30
C GLN A 476 6.87 3.21 39.08
N SER A 477 7.95 3.34 38.29
CA SER A 477 8.18 2.56 37.10
C SER A 477 9.13 1.43 37.39
N ASP A 478 8.59 0.26 37.74
CA ASP A 478 9.33 -1.00 37.69
C ASP A 478 9.26 -1.68 36.30
N GLU A 479 8.56 -1.12 35.33
CA GLU A 479 8.53 -1.64 33.96
C GLU A 479 9.64 -1.03 33.13
N SER A 480 10.64 -1.82 32.79
CA SER A 480 11.70 -1.41 31.86
C SER A 480 11.14 -1.38 30.44
N ILE A 481 10.76 -0.19 29.96
CA ILE A 481 10.29 -0.01 28.58
C ILE A 481 11.49 -0.09 27.62
N ASN A 482 11.39 -0.96 26.62
CA ASN A 482 12.37 -1.02 25.54
C ASN A 482 12.15 0.12 24.53
N THR A 483 12.76 1.28 24.79
CA THR A 483 12.64 2.46 23.94
C THR A 483 13.19 2.26 22.53
N HIS A 484 14.09 1.27 22.31
CA HIS A 484 14.64 0.96 20.97
C HIS A 484 13.61 0.37 20.02
N SER A 485 12.58 -0.30 20.55
CA SER A 485 11.50 -0.86 19.76
C SER A 485 10.31 0.09 19.53
N LEU A 486 10.28 1.21 20.25
CA LEU A 486 9.13 2.13 20.26
C LEU A 486 9.42 3.49 19.60
N VAL A 487 10.70 3.89 19.54
CA VAL A 487 11.12 5.22 19.10
C VAL A 487 12.13 5.11 17.97
N SER A 488 11.99 5.94 16.94
CA SER A 488 12.91 5.95 15.80
C SER A 488 14.31 6.40 16.19
N PRO A 489 15.36 5.96 15.48
CA PRO A 489 16.75 6.26 15.79
C PRO A 489 17.09 7.75 15.85
N ARG A 490 16.39 8.60 15.08
CA ARG A 490 16.54 10.07 15.13
C ARG A 490 16.36 10.60 16.55
N TYR A 491 15.30 10.16 17.22
CA TYR A 491 14.96 10.62 18.56
C TYR A 491 15.73 9.86 19.63
N GLN A 492 16.12 8.60 19.39
CA GLN A 492 17.03 7.87 20.28
C GLN A 492 18.42 8.52 20.36
N LYS A 493 18.91 9.15 19.28
CA LYS A 493 20.15 9.93 19.29
C LYS A 493 20.00 11.25 20.05
N LYS A 494 18.81 11.84 20.02
CA LYS A 494 18.53 13.13 20.69
C LYS A 494 18.32 12.99 22.19
N TYR A 495 17.71 11.89 22.63
CA TYR A 495 17.31 11.65 24.02
C TYR A 495 17.82 10.31 24.54
N LYS A 496 18.23 10.30 25.82
CA LYS A 496 18.58 9.06 26.52
C LYS A 496 17.32 8.26 26.86
N PRO A 497 17.38 6.90 26.97
CA PRO A 497 16.23 6.08 27.37
C PRO A 497 15.52 6.56 28.64
N LYS A 498 16.29 6.99 29.66
CA LYS A 498 15.75 7.55 30.91
C LYS A 498 14.92 8.82 30.75
N GLN A 499 15.07 9.54 29.64
CA GLN A 499 14.29 10.73 29.30
C GLN A 499 13.06 10.36 28.44
N LEU A 500 13.17 9.32 27.61
CA LEU A 500 12.07 8.86 26.74
C LEU A 500 11.00 8.09 27.53
N THR A 501 11.43 7.21 28.45
CA THR A 501 10.49 6.36 29.22
C THR A 501 9.40 7.15 29.95
N PRO A 502 9.71 8.21 30.74
CA PRO A 502 8.66 8.98 31.42
C PRO A 502 7.69 9.66 30.43
N ARG A 503 8.20 10.16 29.31
CA ARG A 503 7.37 10.82 28.28
C ARG A 503 6.43 9.84 27.58
N ILE A 504 6.91 8.61 27.31
CA ILE A 504 6.08 7.55 26.72
C ILE A 504 4.99 7.13 27.71
N LEU A 505 5.33 6.96 29.01
CA LEU A 505 4.37 6.60 30.05
C LEU A 505 3.33 7.71 30.29
N GLU A 506 3.75 8.97 30.26
CA GLU A 506 2.83 10.10 30.34
C GLU A 506 1.84 10.12 29.16
N ALA A 507 2.35 9.95 27.93
CA ALA A 507 1.49 9.83 26.75
C ALA A 507 0.58 8.59 26.81
N HIS A 508 1.05 7.47 27.37
CA HIS A 508 0.28 6.25 27.53
C HIS A 508 -0.94 6.42 28.44
N GLN A 509 -0.87 7.26 29.46
CA GLN A 509 -2.02 7.52 30.35
C GLN A 509 -3.26 7.99 29.58
N ASN A 510 -3.07 8.66 28.44
CA ASN A 510 -4.15 9.18 27.62
C ASN A 510 -4.77 8.12 26.67
N VAL A 511 -4.08 7.01 26.45
CA VAL A 511 -4.52 5.95 25.53
C VAL A 511 -4.81 4.63 26.27
N ALA A 512 -4.57 4.57 27.57
CA ALA A 512 -4.64 3.36 28.38
C ALA A 512 -6.04 2.72 28.45
N GLN A 513 -7.11 3.49 28.18
CA GLN A 513 -8.49 3.01 28.15
C GLN A 513 -8.95 2.47 26.78
N LEU A 514 -8.13 2.63 25.73
CA LEU A 514 -8.49 2.15 24.40
C LEU A 514 -8.44 0.62 24.35
N SER A 515 -9.41 0.02 23.66
CA SER A 515 -9.32 -1.39 23.28
C SER A 515 -8.20 -1.60 22.25
N LEU A 516 -7.81 -2.84 22.02
CA LEU A 516 -6.75 -3.17 21.04
C LEU A 516 -7.09 -2.59 19.65
N THR A 517 -8.30 -2.82 19.19
CA THR A 517 -8.78 -2.34 17.88
C THR A 517 -8.80 -0.82 17.79
N GLU A 518 -9.29 -0.13 18.83
CA GLU A 518 -9.31 1.33 18.87
C GLU A 518 -7.90 1.92 18.88
N ALA A 519 -6.97 1.30 19.60
CA ALA A 519 -5.57 1.73 19.64
C ALA A 519 -4.90 1.58 18.26
N ILE A 520 -5.13 0.46 17.56
CA ILE A 520 -4.63 0.23 16.19
C ILE A 520 -5.23 1.25 15.21
N LEU A 521 -6.55 1.45 15.24
CA LEU A 521 -7.22 2.42 14.37
C LEU A 521 -6.72 3.85 14.65
N LYS A 522 -6.49 4.18 15.91
CA LYS A 522 -5.93 5.48 16.31
C LYS A 522 -4.52 5.68 15.78
N PHE A 523 -3.68 4.66 15.89
CA PHE A 523 -2.33 4.68 15.31
C PHE A 523 -2.38 4.93 13.80
N LEU A 524 -3.21 4.18 13.08
CA LEU A 524 -3.37 4.33 11.63
C LEU A 524 -3.91 5.71 11.24
N GLN A 525 -4.84 6.25 12.03
CA GLN A 525 -5.41 7.56 11.79
C GLN A 525 -4.36 8.68 11.91
N ILE A 526 -3.50 8.63 12.93
CA ILE A 526 -2.40 9.57 13.11
C ILE A 526 -1.39 9.42 11.98
N TRP A 527 -1.02 8.18 11.62
CA TRP A 527 -0.12 7.90 10.50
C TRP A 527 -0.65 8.46 9.18
N GLN A 528 -1.95 8.28 8.89
CA GLN A 528 -2.59 8.85 7.70
C GLN A 528 -2.66 10.39 7.70
N ALA A 529 -2.50 11.01 8.85
CA ALA A 529 -2.47 12.48 8.99
C ALA A 529 -1.09 13.09 8.78
N LEU A 530 -0.03 12.30 8.69
CA LEU A 530 1.33 12.80 8.47
C LEU A 530 1.45 13.49 7.09
N PRO A 531 2.24 14.55 6.98
CA PRO A 531 2.35 15.35 5.73
C PRO A 531 2.80 14.53 4.51
N ASP A 532 3.72 13.60 4.71
CA ASP A 532 4.28 12.76 3.64
C ASP A 532 3.53 11.43 3.45
N PHE A 533 2.38 11.26 4.13
CA PHE A 533 1.60 10.03 4.00
C PHE A 533 1.17 9.79 2.56
N GLY A 534 1.41 8.56 2.10
CA GLY A 534 1.01 8.10 0.76
C GLY A 534 1.90 8.57 -0.38
N LEU A 535 2.95 9.35 -0.12
CA LEU A 535 3.91 9.77 -1.15
C LEU A 535 4.90 8.64 -1.47
N SER A 536 4.90 8.20 -2.72
CA SER A 536 5.89 7.28 -3.28
C SER A 536 6.86 8.05 -4.17
N TYR A 537 8.15 8.00 -3.87
CA TYR A 537 9.18 8.79 -4.53
C TYR A 537 9.88 8.00 -5.63
N PHE A 538 10.23 8.70 -6.73
CA PHE A 538 11.02 8.19 -7.87
C PHE A 538 12.01 9.24 -8.31
N VAL A 539 13.25 8.85 -8.54
CA VAL A 539 14.21 9.75 -9.22
C VAL A 539 13.94 9.70 -10.71
N VAL A 540 13.71 10.84 -11.30
CA VAL A 540 13.37 11.01 -12.70
C VAL A 540 14.18 12.15 -13.32
N ARG A 541 14.33 12.12 -14.65
CA ARG A 541 14.89 13.22 -15.42
C ARG A 541 13.82 13.78 -16.33
N PHE A 542 13.39 15.00 -16.06
CA PHE A 542 12.42 15.69 -16.91
C PHE A 542 13.03 16.07 -18.25
N LYS A 543 12.22 16.00 -19.32
CA LYS A 543 12.64 16.38 -20.67
C LYS A 543 13.11 17.83 -20.68
N GLY A 544 14.31 18.07 -21.22
CA GLY A 544 14.94 19.38 -21.24
C GLY A 544 15.72 19.76 -19.97
N CYS A 545 15.65 18.96 -18.90
CA CYS A 545 16.45 19.16 -17.69
C CYS A 545 17.75 18.33 -17.73
N ARG A 546 18.83 18.93 -17.20
CA ARG A 546 20.14 18.25 -17.12
C ARG A 546 20.32 17.50 -15.79
N LYS A 547 19.54 17.86 -14.77
CA LYS A 547 19.64 17.29 -13.42
C LYS A 547 18.53 16.28 -13.19
N ASP A 548 18.84 15.30 -12.36
CA ASP A 548 17.84 14.39 -11.81
C ASP A 548 17.07 15.09 -10.69
N GLU A 549 15.78 14.81 -10.62
CA GLU A 549 14.86 15.37 -9.65
C GLU A 549 13.98 14.25 -9.09
N VAL A 550 13.18 14.53 -8.07
CA VAL A 550 12.26 13.53 -7.51
C VAL A 550 10.83 13.81 -7.95
N LEU A 551 10.19 12.77 -8.47
CA LEU A 551 8.75 12.71 -8.67
C LEU A 551 8.13 12.00 -7.46
N GLY A 552 7.22 12.67 -6.75
CA GLY A 552 6.37 12.05 -5.73
C GLY A 552 4.99 11.75 -6.31
N ILE A 553 4.51 10.53 -6.09
CA ILE A 553 3.19 10.07 -6.54
C ILE A 553 2.35 9.77 -5.29
N ALA A 554 1.21 10.44 -5.17
CA ALA A 554 0.22 10.22 -4.12
C ALA A 554 -1.13 9.81 -4.72
N ASN A 555 -2.10 9.52 -3.88
CA ASN A 555 -3.44 9.10 -4.29
C ASN A 555 -4.23 10.18 -5.06
N ASN A 556 -3.85 11.44 -4.96
CA ASN A 556 -4.60 12.57 -5.53
C ASN A 556 -3.74 13.51 -6.38
N ARG A 557 -2.41 13.40 -6.36
CA ARG A 557 -1.50 14.33 -7.02
C ARG A 557 -0.15 13.71 -7.36
N LEU A 558 0.53 14.39 -8.28
CA LEU A 558 1.95 14.24 -8.58
C LEU A 558 2.69 15.49 -8.12
N ILE A 559 3.87 15.34 -7.51
CA ILE A 559 4.72 16.45 -7.09
C ILE A 559 6.11 16.33 -7.69
N ARG A 560 6.70 17.45 -8.05
CA ARG A 560 8.10 17.57 -8.47
C ARG A 560 8.90 18.20 -7.35
N ILE A 561 9.98 17.57 -6.97
CA ILE A 561 10.86 18.01 -5.88
C ILE A 561 12.26 18.24 -6.44
N ASP A 562 12.80 19.42 -6.23
CA ASP A 562 14.21 19.72 -6.55
C ASP A 562 15.10 19.19 -5.44
N LEU A 563 16.02 18.26 -5.82
CA LEU A 563 16.97 17.64 -4.89
C LEU A 563 17.97 18.63 -4.26
N SER A 564 18.21 19.79 -4.90
CA SER A 564 19.17 20.78 -4.38
C SER A 564 18.64 21.58 -3.20
N VAL A 565 17.32 21.68 -3.08
CA VAL A 565 16.61 22.43 -2.03
C VAL A 565 15.69 21.54 -1.21
N GLU A 566 15.49 20.30 -1.64
CA GLU A 566 14.58 19.29 -1.05
C GLU A 566 13.14 19.78 -0.88
N ASP A 567 12.71 20.70 -1.73
CA ASP A 567 11.39 21.34 -1.67
C ASP A 567 10.55 21.05 -2.91
N VAL A 568 9.21 21.11 -2.74
CA VAL A 568 8.24 20.93 -3.83
C VAL A 568 8.26 22.15 -4.74
N VAL A 569 8.63 21.96 -6.00
CA VAL A 569 8.67 23.05 -6.99
C VAL A 569 7.45 23.06 -7.91
N LYS A 570 6.72 21.95 -8.02
CA LYS A 570 5.51 21.84 -8.84
C LYS A 570 4.60 20.73 -8.33
N THR A 571 3.28 20.94 -8.47
CA THR A 571 2.26 19.94 -8.17
C THR A 571 1.26 19.86 -9.31
N TRP A 572 0.82 18.64 -9.62
CA TRP A 572 -0.24 18.36 -10.60
C TRP A 572 -1.29 17.45 -9.98
N ARG A 573 -2.56 17.71 -10.22
CA ARG A 573 -3.69 16.89 -9.76
C ARG A 573 -4.12 15.89 -10.82
N TYR A 574 -4.57 14.71 -10.40
CA TYR A 574 -5.19 13.75 -11.33
C TYR A 574 -6.46 14.28 -11.99
N ASN A 575 -7.25 15.11 -11.30
CA ASN A 575 -8.48 15.69 -11.89
C ASN A 575 -8.20 16.68 -13.03
N THR A 576 -6.97 17.17 -13.16
CA THR A 576 -6.53 18.00 -14.30
C THR A 576 -5.78 17.20 -15.35
N MET A 577 -5.48 15.94 -15.09
CA MET A 577 -4.81 15.04 -16.03
C MET A 577 -5.81 14.61 -17.12
N ARG A 578 -5.43 14.78 -18.38
CA ARG A 578 -6.19 14.34 -19.54
C ARG A 578 -5.83 12.91 -19.93
N GLN A 579 -4.52 12.67 -20.03
CA GLN A 579 -3.98 11.37 -20.39
C GLN A 579 -2.53 11.25 -19.94
N TRP A 580 -2.09 10.02 -19.80
CA TRP A 580 -0.67 9.70 -19.69
C TRP A 580 -0.34 8.57 -20.65
N ASN A 581 0.87 8.63 -21.21
CA ASN A 581 1.36 7.66 -22.18
C ASN A 581 2.78 7.24 -21.80
N VAL A 582 3.10 6.00 -22.07
CA VAL A 582 4.45 5.48 -21.91
C VAL A 582 4.98 5.11 -23.28
N ASN A 583 6.12 5.69 -23.65
CA ASN A 583 6.90 5.21 -24.78
C ASN A 583 7.83 4.12 -24.26
N TRP A 584 7.48 2.88 -24.55
CA TRP A 584 8.20 1.71 -24.04
C TRP A 584 9.59 1.56 -24.62
N ASP A 585 9.82 2.01 -25.87
CA ASP A 585 11.11 1.88 -26.57
C ASP A 585 12.18 2.78 -25.93
N ILE A 586 11.82 4.03 -25.63
CA ILE A 586 12.73 4.99 -25.00
C ILE A 586 12.53 5.13 -23.50
N LYS A 587 11.67 4.31 -22.90
CA LYS A 587 11.34 4.30 -21.45
C LYS A 587 11.00 5.67 -20.89
N GLN A 588 10.15 6.41 -21.59
CA GLN A 588 9.72 7.76 -21.23
C GLN A 588 8.23 7.79 -20.92
N VAL A 589 7.87 8.43 -19.80
CA VAL A 589 6.48 8.72 -19.44
C VAL A 589 6.16 10.15 -19.87
N ALA A 590 5.04 10.34 -20.55
CA ALA A 590 4.50 11.65 -20.93
C ALA A 590 3.09 11.82 -20.34
N ILE A 591 2.83 12.96 -19.73
CA ILE A 591 1.54 13.27 -19.09
C ILE A 591 1.04 14.61 -19.60
N GLU A 592 -0.22 14.64 -20.02
CA GLU A 592 -0.92 15.83 -20.48
C GLU A 592 -1.97 16.27 -19.45
N PHE A 593 -1.93 17.53 -19.10
CA PHE A 593 -2.88 18.17 -18.18
C PHE A 593 -3.72 19.25 -18.89
N ASN A 594 -4.79 19.69 -18.26
CA ASN A 594 -5.57 20.82 -18.72
C ASN A 594 -4.69 22.09 -18.86
N GLY A 595 -5.07 23.00 -19.74
CA GLY A 595 -4.31 24.25 -19.97
C GLY A 595 -3.02 24.06 -20.76
N ASN A 596 -2.92 22.99 -21.57
CA ASN A 596 -1.74 22.67 -22.40
C ASN A 596 -0.44 22.48 -21.59
N VAL A 597 -0.57 22.07 -20.35
CA VAL A 597 0.59 21.70 -19.52
C VAL A 597 0.96 20.26 -19.81
N ASN A 598 2.14 20.06 -20.41
CA ASN A 598 2.66 18.74 -20.75
C ASN A 598 3.98 18.52 -20.04
N ILE A 599 4.13 17.34 -19.43
CA ILE A 599 5.39 16.90 -18.84
C ILE A 599 5.82 15.58 -19.46
N ALA A 600 7.12 15.41 -19.61
CA ALA A 600 7.72 14.15 -19.99
C ALA A 600 8.99 13.92 -19.18
N PHE A 601 9.23 12.68 -18.79
CA PHE A 601 10.40 12.32 -17.99
C PHE A 601 10.80 10.85 -18.22
N SER A 602 12.07 10.58 -18.00
CA SER A 602 12.62 9.22 -17.94
C SER A 602 12.90 8.85 -16.48
N CYS A 603 12.62 7.61 -16.11
CA CYS A 603 12.85 7.10 -14.77
C CYS A 603 14.31 6.69 -14.57
N VAL A 604 14.87 6.95 -13.40
CA VAL A 604 16.27 6.65 -13.07
C VAL A 604 16.35 5.50 -12.04
N THR A 605 15.54 5.55 -10.98
CA THR A 605 15.58 4.55 -9.89
C THR A 605 14.63 3.38 -10.06
N ALA A 606 13.70 3.46 -11.02
CA ALA A 606 12.71 2.42 -11.29
C ALA A 606 12.49 2.27 -12.80
N ASP A 607 11.92 1.16 -13.23
CA ASP A 607 11.41 1.07 -14.60
C ASP A 607 10.19 2.00 -14.76
N CYS A 608 10.04 2.60 -15.93
CA CYS A 608 8.90 3.47 -16.25
C CYS A 608 7.56 2.75 -16.08
N LYS A 609 7.56 1.41 -16.23
CA LYS A 609 6.40 0.56 -15.99
C LYS A 609 5.88 0.66 -14.55
N ILE A 610 6.78 0.72 -13.57
CA ILE A 610 6.40 0.84 -12.15
C ILE A 610 5.76 2.20 -11.88
N VAL A 611 6.29 3.28 -12.46
CA VAL A 611 5.71 4.62 -12.35
C VAL A 611 4.33 4.68 -13.01
N HIS A 612 4.21 4.10 -14.22
CA HIS A 612 2.93 3.95 -14.90
C HIS A 612 1.90 3.19 -14.04
N GLU A 613 2.32 2.08 -13.46
CA GLU A 613 1.49 1.26 -12.59
C GLU A 613 1.02 2.01 -11.33
N TYR A 614 1.87 2.87 -10.74
CA TYR A 614 1.46 3.71 -9.61
C TYR A 614 0.38 4.72 -10.00
N ILE A 615 0.54 5.38 -11.14
CA ILE A 615 -0.46 6.35 -11.64
C ILE A 615 -1.77 5.63 -11.94
N GLY A 616 -1.72 4.58 -12.74
CA GLY A 616 -2.89 3.79 -13.12
C GLY A 616 -3.58 3.13 -11.91
N GLY A 617 -2.81 2.63 -10.96
CA GLY A 617 -3.30 2.02 -9.73
C GLY A 617 -4.06 3.02 -8.85
N TYR A 618 -3.53 4.23 -8.62
CA TYR A 618 -4.28 5.25 -7.87
C TYR A 618 -5.54 5.72 -8.60
N ILE A 619 -5.54 5.78 -9.93
CA ILE A 619 -6.74 6.04 -10.71
C ILE A 619 -7.75 4.91 -10.50
N PHE A 620 -7.30 3.65 -10.55
CA PHE A 620 -8.15 2.51 -10.24
C PHE A 620 -8.75 2.60 -8.83
N MET A 621 -7.91 2.92 -7.81
CA MET A 621 -8.39 3.09 -6.43
C MET A 621 -9.47 4.16 -6.31
N SER A 622 -9.43 5.21 -7.14
CA SER A 622 -10.44 6.28 -7.14
C SER A 622 -11.79 5.85 -7.73
N THR A 623 -11.86 4.75 -8.48
CA THR A 623 -13.10 4.23 -9.07
C THR A 623 -13.88 3.32 -8.12
N ARG A 624 -13.29 2.92 -6.99
CA ARG A 624 -13.97 2.07 -6.01
C ARG A 624 -15.12 2.82 -5.35
N SER A 625 -16.30 2.21 -5.29
CA SER A 625 -17.47 2.74 -4.59
C SER A 625 -18.03 1.70 -3.62
N ARG A 626 -18.66 2.17 -2.52
CA ARG A 626 -19.31 1.29 -1.53
C ARG A 626 -20.55 0.59 -2.07
N GLU A 627 -21.12 1.09 -3.16
CA GLU A 627 -22.37 0.60 -3.75
C GLU A 627 -22.14 -0.52 -4.78
N GLN A 628 -20.95 -0.60 -5.34
CA GLN A 628 -20.58 -1.71 -6.21
C GLN A 628 -20.10 -2.86 -5.34
N ASN A 629 -20.90 -3.94 -5.34
CA ASN A 629 -20.58 -5.21 -4.68
C ASN A 629 -19.07 -5.48 -4.70
N ASP A 630 -18.54 -6.02 -3.61
CA ASP A 630 -17.14 -6.34 -3.27
C ASP A 630 -16.34 -7.13 -4.34
N THR A 631 -16.77 -7.16 -5.58
CA THR A 631 -16.07 -7.84 -6.66
C THR A 631 -15.01 -6.94 -7.28
N LEU A 632 -13.76 -7.33 -7.07
CA LEU A 632 -12.61 -6.68 -7.68
C LEU A 632 -12.67 -6.76 -9.22
N ASN A 633 -12.64 -5.62 -9.89
CA ASN A 633 -12.59 -5.56 -11.36
C ASN A 633 -11.14 -5.72 -11.84
N GLU A 634 -10.70 -6.97 -12.00
CA GLU A 634 -9.35 -7.31 -12.45
C GLU A 634 -9.04 -6.76 -13.86
N GLU A 635 -10.03 -6.79 -14.77
CA GLU A 635 -9.85 -6.32 -16.14
C GLU A 635 -9.54 -4.82 -16.17
N LEU A 636 -10.31 -4.02 -15.41
CA LEU A 636 -10.06 -2.58 -15.30
C LEU A 636 -8.70 -2.30 -14.66
N PHE A 637 -8.32 -3.06 -13.62
CA PHE A 637 -7.00 -2.92 -13.01
C PHE A 637 -5.89 -3.16 -14.05
N HIS A 638 -5.97 -4.26 -14.80
CA HIS A 638 -5.00 -4.57 -15.84
C HIS A 638 -4.98 -3.54 -16.97
N LYS A 639 -6.15 -3.00 -17.36
CA LYS A 639 -6.24 -1.94 -18.37
C LYS A 639 -5.52 -0.66 -17.94
N LEU A 640 -5.62 -0.29 -16.67
CA LEU A 640 -5.03 0.95 -16.14
C LEU A 640 -3.55 0.81 -15.76
N THR A 641 -3.14 -0.37 -15.33
CA THR A 641 -1.79 -0.63 -14.80
C THR A 641 -0.92 -1.50 -15.71
N GLY A 642 -1.49 -2.16 -16.71
CA GLY A 642 -0.79 -3.06 -17.61
C GLY A 642 0.21 -2.36 -18.53
N GLY A 643 1.22 -3.12 -19.02
CA GLY A 643 2.09 -2.69 -20.09
C GLY A 643 1.52 -3.04 -21.46
N HIS A 644 2.23 -2.67 -22.54
CA HIS A 644 1.83 -3.00 -23.92
C HIS A 644 1.75 -4.51 -24.20
N GLU A 645 2.41 -5.33 -23.40
CA GLU A 645 2.38 -6.80 -23.50
C GLU A 645 1.18 -7.44 -22.80
N ALA A 646 0.41 -6.67 -22.03
CA ALA A 646 -0.68 -7.17 -21.19
C ALA A 646 -2.04 -7.23 -21.90
N LEU A 647 -2.10 -6.89 -23.17
CA LEU A 647 -3.34 -6.91 -23.98
C LEU A 647 -3.43 -8.18 -24.85
#